data_424c553f8229160aa04c09c9a60ae912
#
_entry.id   424c553f8229160aa04c09c9a60ae912
#
_cell.length_a   1.000
_cell.length_b   1.000
_cell.length_c   1.000
_cell.angle_alpha   90.00
_cell.angle_beta   90.00
_cell.angle_gamma   90.00
#
_symmetry.space_group_name_H-M   'P 1'
#
loop_
_entity.id
_entity.type
_entity.pdbx_description
1 polymer ?
#
loop_
_entity_poly.entity_id
_entity_poly.type
_entity_poly.pdbx_seq_one_letter_code
_entity_poly.pdbx_strand_id
1 'polypeptide(L)'
;MKKITLILKSTLAVALMCMMSLSVQAQSGWRTNAMKGTPQAAPAYASGTAGTVYVSHCRYNEQIYQGDGLSYGEDHRVGAAVKLTRDMIEPYIGGEVKALRVGWDTRAKNGEFECFIRTSFNGPNIATGKGTVKFGWNVVRLDSTFIIPHVDELIVGYYTELVANECCLPLLFPRSTPNSCFLFDGQTDENGQEIWGDYNELGQMAIVMNIADTDGRFNNMGKVTNVRYENIAIQGEAGTGIFTIKNTGSNAITSVEVTSILGEERVSKTVKLSASVAANVEKKVSLPITFPGSGKGKVSLTQVNGVDLANPFEKEVTFIAVPQEVAQKYQKRPVVEFYVSENSYMVPTYFDDYFMADFADFVEDYSLVCQHTDDQFMTGDDDAILMMLSLANNDSTKILMPQMTIDRTDYLINLPMLDDTPFLYGIPYPGNAQGTYRSLLSRPTFANLDVEVENVGESDSVRVNVSGCIEPGIMPSGEPLFLTVYLMESQVETNSQKFWEDKEGEKPAGNYTHYNVIREILTPLWGDQITTAEDGTFTMTYLTKRYDDYDPKNLSITAFINRGEENGHLERQIINSQVAEVPLPVGIHAVSDDNAVAFRNGSFYLNGEQASVFTVDGKRVSNRNLTPGVYLLKAGDRVIKRMVK
;
A
#
# COMPACT_ATOMS: atom_id res chain seq x y z
N MET A 1 11.66 6.77 -31.14
CA MET A 1 13.03 7.06 -30.64
C MET A 1 13.06 7.44 -29.15
N LYS A 2 12.07 8.15 -28.57
CA LYS A 2 12.02 8.46 -27.13
C LYS A 2 11.77 7.23 -26.22
N LYS A 3 10.97 6.25 -26.65
CA LYS A 3 10.68 5.01 -25.89
C LYS A 3 11.91 4.11 -25.65
N ILE A 4 12.83 4.05 -26.61
CA ILE A 4 14.06 3.25 -26.47
C ILE A 4 15.03 3.89 -25.47
N THR A 5 14.98 5.22 -25.33
CA THR A 5 15.88 5.96 -24.43
C THR A 5 15.47 5.81 -22.95
N LEU A 6 14.17 5.60 -22.66
CA LEU A 6 13.69 5.44 -21.28
C LEU A 6 13.95 4.02 -20.76
N ILE A 7 13.67 3.00 -21.59
CA ILE A 7 14.00 1.59 -21.27
C ILE A 7 15.52 1.43 -21.08
N LEU A 8 16.33 2.10 -21.92
CA LEU A 8 17.79 2.11 -21.71
C LEU A 8 18.20 2.83 -20.43
N LYS A 9 17.48 3.87 -20.00
CA LYS A 9 17.79 4.58 -18.74
C LYS A 9 17.39 3.80 -17.51
N SER A 10 16.24 3.12 -17.51
CA SER A 10 15.80 2.27 -16.38
C SER A 10 16.65 0.99 -16.30
N THR A 11 16.93 0.34 -17.42
CA THR A 11 17.84 -0.82 -17.47
C THR A 11 19.28 -0.42 -17.13
N LEU A 12 19.70 0.79 -17.50
CA LEU A 12 21.01 1.32 -17.15
C LEU A 12 21.08 1.70 -15.66
N ALA A 13 19.99 2.22 -15.07
CA ALA A 13 19.92 2.52 -13.63
C ALA A 13 19.92 1.25 -12.78
N VAL A 14 19.16 0.22 -13.16
CA VAL A 14 19.18 -1.08 -12.49
C VAL A 14 20.53 -1.79 -12.70
N ALA A 15 21.08 -1.73 -13.91
CA ALA A 15 22.43 -2.25 -14.19
C ALA A 15 23.51 -1.44 -13.47
N LEU A 16 23.35 -0.12 -13.29
CA LEU A 16 24.26 0.72 -12.51
C LEU A 16 24.17 0.44 -11.01
N MET A 17 22.95 0.21 -10.47
CA MET A 17 22.78 -0.20 -9.06
C MET A 17 23.32 -1.62 -8.82
N CYS A 18 23.10 -2.56 -9.75
CA CYS A 18 23.73 -3.88 -9.69
C CYS A 18 25.24 -3.80 -9.87
N MET A 19 25.75 -2.91 -10.74
CA MET A 19 27.18 -2.72 -10.90
C MET A 19 27.81 -1.94 -9.75
N MET A 20 27.11 -1.01 -9.10
CA MET A 20 27.59 -0.36 -7.88
C MET A 20 27.63 -1.34 -6.71
N SER A 21 26.63 -2.22 -6.54
CA SER A 21 26.70 -3.28 -5.55
C SER A 21 27.81 -4.30 -5.82
N LEU A 22 28.02 -4.63 -7.09
CA LEU A 22 29.16 -5.49 -7.53
C LEU A 22 30.51 -4.78 -7.41
N SER A 23 30.57 -3.45 -7.61
CA SER A 23 31.82 -2.70 -7.47
C SER A 23 32.23 -2.47 -6.03
N VAL A 24 31.27 -2.32 -5.10
CA VAL A 24 31.52 -2.28 -3.66
C VAL A 24 32.02 -3.65 -3.18
N GLN A 25 31.42 -4.74 -3.65
CA GLN A 25 31.90 -6.09 -3.34
C GLN A 25 33.30 -6.39 -3.91
N ALA A 26 33.63 -5.85 -5.07
CA ALA A 26 34.95 -6.06 -5.68
C ALA A 26 36.09 -5.29 -4.99
N GLN A 27 35.79 -4.22 -4.25
CA GLN A 27 36.79 -3.42 -3.52
C GLN A 27 36.97 -3.84 -2.06
N SER A 28 35.96 -4.45 -1.41
CA SER A 28 35.97 -4.69 0.03
C SER A 28 36.40 -6.11 0.45
N GLY A 29 36.54 -7.05 -0.44
CA GLY A 29 36.79 -8.47 -0.05
C GLY A 29 35.58 -9.18 0.59
N TRP A 30 34.54 -8.46 1.00
CA TRP A 30 33.30 -9.02 1.52
C TRP A 30 32.47 -9.70 0.43
N ARG A 31 31.89 -10.84 0.76
CA ARG A 31 31.04 -11.62 -0.15
C ARG A 31 29.75 -12.02 0.55
N THR A 32 28.64 -11.85 -0.13
CA THR A 32 27.35 -12.38 0.30
C THR A 32 27.14 -13.76 -0.30
N ASN A 33 26.71 -14.70 0.52
CA ASN A 33 26.32 -16.02 0.03
C ASN A 33 24.81 -16.06 -0.12
N ALA A 34 24.35 -16.31 -1.34
CA ALA A 34 22.94 -16.53 -1.62
C ALA A 34 22.45 -17.80 -0.90
N MET A 35 21.20 -17.77 -0.41
CA MET A 35 20.53 -18.91 0.19
C MET A 35 20.65 -20.16 -0.68
N LYS A 36 21.28 -21.20 -0.17
CA LYS A 36 21.25 -22.53 -0.75
C LYS A 36 20.84 -23.51 0.34
N GLY A 37 19.55 -23.81 0.42
CA GLY A 37 19.05 -24.86 1.30
C GLY A 37 17.82 -24.46 2.11
N THR A 38 17.16 -25.46 2.67
CA THR A 38 16.02 -25.27 3.57
C THR A 38 16.51 -24.65 4.88
N PRO A 39 15.88 -23.58 5.37
CA PRO A 39 16.22 -22.99 6.65
C PRO A 39 16.15 -24.06 7.76
N GLN A 40 17.22 -24.23 8.51
CA GLN A 40 17.18 -25.08 9.70
C GLN A 40 16.59 -24.25 10.82
N ALA A 41 15.48 -24.68 11.40
CA ALA A 41 14.86 -24.00 12.53
C ALA A 41 15.87 -23.87 13.65
N ALA A 42 16.16 -22.64 14.06
CA ALA A 42 16.90 -22.43 15.29
C ALA A 42 16.11 -23.02 16.46
N PRO A 43 16.78 -23.60 17.47
CA PRO A 43 16.06 -24.07 18.66
C PRO A 43 15.24 -22.91 19.22
N ALA A 44 13.97 -23.20 19.55
CA ALA A 44 13.07 -22.22 20.15
C ALA A 44 13.74 -21.67 21.44
N TYR A 45 14.19 -20.44 21.38
CA TYR A 45 14.68 -19.79 22.60
C TYR A 45 13.49 -19.51 23.50
N ALA A 46 13.62 -19.94 24.74
CA ALA A 46 12.70 -19.57 25.79
C ALA A 46 12.53 -18.04 25.83
N SER A 47 11.31 -17.58 26.11
CA SER A 47 11.00 -16.20 26.47
C SER A 47 12.16 -15.61 27.28
N GLY A 48 12.53 -14.35 27.00
CA GLY A 48 13.69 -13.70 27.61
C GLY A 48 13.82 -13.96 29.09
N THR A 49 15.05 -13.97 29.58
CA THR A 49 15.32 -14.20 31.00
C THR A 49 14.60 -13.15 31.83
N ALA A 50 13.77 -13.56 32.77
CA ALA A 50 13.09 -12.64 33.68
C ALA A 50 14.11 -11.67 34.31
N GLY A 51 13.76 -10.39 34.37
CA GLY A 51 14.68 -9.35 34.89
C GLY A 51 15.76 -8.93 33.90
N THR A 52 15.59 -9.14 32.60
CA THR A 52 16.51 -8.68 31.55
C THR A 52 15.76 -7.99 30.44
N VAL A 53 16.22 -6.84 30.02
CA VAL A 53 15.77 -6.14 28.81
C VAL A 53 16.87 -6.17 27.73
N TYR A 54 16.47 -5.99 26.48
CA TYR A 54 17.34 -6.20 25.33
C TYR A 54 17.25 -4.99 24.39
N VAL A 55 18.39 -4.50 23.94
CA VAL A 55 18.47 -3.39 22.99
C VAL A 55 19.20 -3.85 21.73
N SER A 56 18.53 -3.70 20.56
CA SER A 56 19.05 -4.13 19.28
C SER A 56 18.23 -3.53 18.12
N HIS A 57 18.80 -3.52 16.92
CA HIS A 57 18.07 -3.31 15.68
C HIS A 57 17.27 -4.57 15.27
N CYS A 58 17.87 -5.75 15.42
CA CYS A 58 17.22 -7.02 15.09
C CYS A 58 16.23 -7.48 16.17
N ARG A 59 15.35 -8.40 15.81
CA ARG A 59 14.44 -9.04 16.77
C ARG A 59 15.25 -9.97 17.69
N TYR A 60 14.97 -9.91 18.98
CA TYR A 60 15.66 -10.71 20.02
C TYR A 60 15.67 -12.22 19.76
N ASN A 61 14.56 -12.74 19.24
CA ASN A 61 14.33 -14.16 18.98
C ASN A 61 14.38 -14.51 17.50
N GLU A 62 14.98 -13.64 16.67
CA GLU A 62 15.08 -13.88 15.25
C GLU A 62 15.84 -15.17 14.95
N GLN A 63 15.38 -15.91 13.96
CA GLN A 63 16.02 -17.16 13.57
C GLN A 63 17.31 -16.83 12.80
N ILE A 64 18.40 -17.47 13.20
CA ILE A 64 19.65 -17.45 12.43
C ILE A 64 19.56 -18.54 11.37
N TYR A 65 19.54 -18.12 10.11
CA TYR A 65 19.44 -19.04 8.98
C TYR A 65 20.80 -19.38 8.41
N GLN A 66 20.85 -20.56 7.76
CA GLN A 66 21.97 -20.92 6.92
C GLN A 66 21.69 -20.34 5.52
N GLY A 67 22.39 -19.29 5.12
CA GLY A 67 22.23 -18.81 3.75
C GLY A 67 22.44 -17.32 3.54
N ASP A 68 21.80 -16.46 4.29
CA ASP A 68 22.08 -15.03 4.23
C ASP A 68 23.16 -14.69 5.25
N GLY A 69 24.39 -14.61 4.76
CA GLY A 69 25.51 -14.30 5.60
C GLY A 69 26.69 -13.73 4.83
N LEU A 70 27.65 -13.20 5.56
CA LEU A 70 28.87 -12.61 5.03
C LEU A 70 30.05 -13.55 5.22
N SER A 71 30.90 -13.61 4.19
CA SER A 71 32.22 -14.23 4.20
C SER A 71 33.26 -13.23 3.72
N TYR A 72 34.51 -13.50 4.02
CA TYR A 72 35.64 -12.75 3.49
C TYR A 72 36.47 -13.62 2.52
N GLY A 73 37.08 -13.00 1.51
CA GLY A 73 37.77 -13.73 0.45
C GLY A 73 39.03 -14.47 0.86
N GLU A 74 39.62 -14.11 1.99
CA GLU A 74 40.85 -14.66 2.55
C GLU A 74 40.76 -14.78 4.08
N ASP A 75 41.70 -15.53 4.69
CA ASP A 75 41.80 -15.59 6.13
C ASP A 75 42.12 -14.21 6.68
N HIS A 76 41.24 -13.68 7.53
CA HIS A 76 41.34 -12.29 7.93
C HIS A 76 40.65 -11.99 9.25
N ARG A 77 41.26 -11.05 10.00
CA ARG A 77 40.60 -10.48 11.18
C ARG A 77 39.60 -9.42 10.73
N VAL A 78 38.36 -9.61 11.09
CA VAL A 78 37.23 -8.72 10.74
C VAL A 78 36.52 -8.25 12.01
N GLY A 79 35.74 -7.17 11.85
CA GLY A 79 34.81 -6.68 12.86
C GLY A 79 33.41 -6.52 12.31
N ALA A 80 32.42 -6.71 13.15
CA ALA A 80 31.05 -6.39 12.88
C ALA A 80 30.44 -5.62 14.04
N ALA A 81 29.66 -4.58 13.76
CA ALA A 81 29.08 -3.72 14.78
C ALA A 81 27.71 -3.16 14.38
N VAL A 82 26.97 -2.74 15.37
CA VAL A 82 25.75 -1.92 15.26
C VAL A 82 25.96 -0.62 16.04
N LYS A 83 25.31 0.44 15.58
CA LYS A 83 25.25 1.71 16.28
C LYS A 83 23.89 1.84 16.96
N LEU A 84 23.84 1.84 18.27
CA LEU A 84 22.66 2.10 19.07
C LEU A 84 22.57 3.61 19.30
N THR A 85 21.56 4.23 18.70
CA THR A 85 21.37 5.69 18.75
C THR A 85 20.80 6.15 20.10
N ARG A 86 20.85 7.44 20.38
CA ARG A 86 20.35 8.02 21.62
C ARG A 86 18.93 7.58 21.97
N ASP A 87 18.01 7.63 21.00
CA ASP A 87 16.61 7.23 21.21
C ASP A 87 16.45 5.74 21.57
N MET A 88 17.43 4.89 21.23
CA MET A 88 17.44 3.48 21.59
C MET A 88 17.99 3.24 22.99
N ILE A 89 18.95 4.04 23.46
CA ILE A 89 19.67 3.82 24.74
C ILE A 89 19.17 4.72 25.87
N GLU A 90 18.61 5.90 25.57
CA GLU A 90 18.15 6.88 26.55
C GLU A 90 17.20 6.30 27.62
N PRO A 91 16.22 5.44 27.26
CA PRO A 91 15.34 4.82 28.26
C PRO A 91 16.08 3.94 29.28
N TYR A 92 17.28 3.50 28.96
CA TYR A 92 18.08 2.56 29.77
C TYR A 92 19.31 3.18 30.41
N ILE A 93 19.46 4.50 30.36
CA ILE A 93 20.58 5.20 31.02
C ILE A 93 20.63 4.83 32.50
N GLY A 94 21.83 4.52 32.98
CA GLY A 94 22.08 4.01 34.33
C GLY A 94 21.76 2.52 34.53
N GLY A 95 21.28 1.83 33.46
CA GLY A 95 21.11 0.38 33.44
C GLY A 95 22.43 -0.36 33.30
N GLU A 96 22.56 -1.53 33.93
CA GLU A 96 23.75 -2.36 33.90
C GLU A 96 23.71 -3.35 32.74
N VAL A 97 24.67 -3.27 31.82
CA VAL A 97 24.83 -4.26 30.73
C VAL A 97 25.59 -5.46 31.27
N LYS A 98 24.95 -6.61 31.30
CA LYS A 98 25.51 -7.88 31.80
C LYS A 98 26.21 -8.69 30.74
N ALA A 99 25.70 -8.63 29.49
CA ALA A 99 26.19 -9.46 28.40
C ALA A 99 25.82 -8.86 27.04
N LEU A 100 26.53 -9.29 26.03
CA LEU A 100 26.14 -9.15 24.64
C LEU A 100 25.69 -10.51 24.11
N ARG A 101 24.72 -10.49 23.17
CA ARG A 101 24.34 -11.68 22.38
C ARG A 101 24.78 -11.45 20.96
N VAL A 102 25.44 -12.45 20.39
CA VAL A 102 25.92 -12.43 19.01
C VAL A 102 25.44 -13.67 18.30
N GLY A 103 24.82 -13.47 17.16
CA GLY A 103 24.37 -14.56 16.29
C GLY A 103 25.49 -15.06 15.39
N TRP A 104 25.50 -16.38 15.12
CA TRP A 104 26.45 -17.03 14.21
C TRP A 104 25.72 -18.03 13.30
N ASP A 105 26.10 -18.04 12.03
CA ASP A 105 25.60 -19.00 11.05
C ASP A 105 26.10 -20.42 11.32
N THR A 106 25.37 -21.43 10.84
CA THR A 106 25.73 -22.86 10.95
C THR A 106 27.06 -23.21 10.29
N ARG A 107 27.55 -22.37 9.41
CA ARG A 107 28.81 -22.55 8.69
C ARG A 107 30.02 -21.99 9.44
N ALA A 108 29.79 -21.34 10.57
CA ALA A 108 30.88 -20.85 11.40
C ALA A 108 31.66 -22.04 11.99
N LYS A 109 32.97 -22.06 11.79
CA LYS A 109 33.87 -23.00 12.47
C LYS A 109 34.08 -22.61 13.92
N ASN A 110 34.52 -23.57 14.71
CA ASN A 110 34.92 -23.32 16.07
C ASN A 110 36.07 -22.27 16.10
N GLY A 111 35.80 -21.15 16.74
CA GLY A 111 36.72 -20.04 16.88
C GLY A 111 36.38 -19.23 18.08
N GLU A 112 37.15 -18.18 18.31
CA GLU A 112 36.92 -17.21 19.38
C GLU A 112 36.51 -15.88 18.74
N PHE A 113 35.75 -15.08 19.48
CA PHE A 113 35.44 -13.70 19.13
C PHE A 113 35.50 -12.83 20.40
N GLU A 114 35.82 -11.56 20.19
CA GLU A 114 35.93 -10.57 21.26
C GLU A 114 34.89 -9.48 21.04
N CYS A 115 33.92 -9.37 21.94
CA CYS A 115 32.94 -8.33 21.97
C CYS A 115 33.46 -7.03 22.53
N PHE A 116 32.93 -5.90 22.09
CA PHE A 116 33.26 -4.58 22.62
C PHE A 116 32.05 -3.67 22.68
N ILE A 117 32.13 -2.65 23.56
CA ILE A 117 31.24 -1.49 23.58
C ILE A 117 32.12 -0.24 23.55
N ARG A 118 31.77 0.73 22.69
CA ARG A 118 32.43 2.03 22.48
C ARG A 118 31.42 3.16 22.41
N THR A 119 31.85 4.41 22.56
CA THR A 119 31.03 5.61 22.28
C THR A 119 31.26 6.19 20.89
N SER A 120 32.23 5.67 20.15
CA SER A 120 32.47 5.99 18.73
C SER A 120 33.29 4.87 18.11
N PHE A 121 33.29 4.76 16.78
CA PHE A 121 34.01 3.70 16.06
C PHE A 121 35.52 3.71 16.35
N ASN A 122 36.10 4.88 16.50
CA ASN A 122 37.53 5.04 16.79
C ASN A 122 37.85 5.31 18.26
N GLY A 123 36.83 5.20 19.12
CA GLY A 123 36.99 5.32 20.56
C GLY A 123 37.59 4.05 21.20
N PRO A 124 38.07 4.15 22.45
CA PRO A 124 38.55 2.99 23.20
C PRO A 124 37.40 2.03 23.52
N ASN A 125 37.71 0.74 23.65
CA ASN A 125 36.81 -0.23 24.22
C ASN A 125 36.52 0.14 25.69
N ILE A 126 35.28 0.46 26.00
CA ILE A 126 34.83 0.79 27.37
C ILE A 126 34.50 -0.49 28.11
N ALA A 127 33.99 -1.48 27.41
CA ALA A 127 33.73 -2.82 27.93
C ALA A 127 34.06 -3.86 26.86
N THR A 128 34.55 -5.01 27.31
CA THR A 128 34.90 -6.16 26.46
C THR A 128 34.35 -7.45 27.03
N GLY A 129 34.37 -8.50 26.23
CA GLY A 129 34.07 -9.87 26.66
C GLY A 129 34.43 -10.86 25.56
N LYS A 130 34.86 -12.07 25.94
CA LYS A 130 35.24 -13.10 24.98
C LYS A 130 34.22 -14.22 24.89
N GLY A 131 33.99 -14.73 23.70
CA GLY A 131 33.09 -15.82 23.42
C GLY A 131 33.69 -16.85 22.49
N THR A 132 33.10 -18.05 22.50
CA THR A 132 33.43 -19.12 21.56
C THR A 132 32.30 -19.22 20.55
N VAL A 133 32.66 -19.26 19.28
CA VAL A 133 31.70 -19.36 18.16
C VAL A 133 30.91 -20.67 18.23
N LYS A 134 29.57 -20.56 18.29
CA LYS A 134 28.63 -21.68 18.17
C LYS A 134 27.46 -21.23 17.29
N PHE A 135 26.93 -22.12 16.48
CA PHE A 135 25.73 -21.84 15.70
C PHE A 135 24.59 -21.26 16.56
N GLY A 136 23.92 -20.28 16.05
CA GLY A 136 22.82 -19.59 16.72
C GLY A 136 23.30 -18.45 17.61
N TRP A 137 22.52 -18.16 18.62
CA TRP A 137 22.80 -17.04 19.53
C TRP A 137 23.79 -17.42 20.65
N ASN A 138 24.86 -16.68 20.77
CA ASN A 138 25.87 -16.81 21.79
C ASN A 138 25.76 -15.67 22.80
N VAL A 139 25.76 -15.97 24.09
CA VAL A 139 25.74 -14.98 25.18
C VAL A 139 27.14 -14.80 25.73
N VAL A 140 27.68 -13.60 25.59
CA VAL A 140 29.01 -13.23 26.05
C VAL A 140 28.89 -12.29 27.23
N ARG A 141 29.34 -12.71 28.41
CA ARG A 141 29.44 -11.82 29.60
C ARG A 141 30.56 -10.82 29.39
N LEU A 142 30.33 -9.61 29.83
CA LEU A 142 31.38 -8.58 29.86
C LEU A 142 32.38 -8.86 30.97
N ASP A 143 33.66 -8.53 30.74
CA ASP A 143 34.76 -8.71 31.68
C ASP A 143 34.64 -7.77 32.89
N SER A 144 33.92 -6.65 32.72
CA SER A 144 33.64 -5.65 33.75
C SER A 144 32.20 -5.16 33.66
N THR A 145 31.70 -4.64 34.78
CA THR A 145 30.38 -3.99 34.80
C THR A 145 30.39 -2.74 33.92
N PHE A 146 29.45 -2.68 33.00
CA PHE A 146 29.23 -1.50 32.19
C PHE A 146 27.85 -0.90 32.50
N ILE A 147 27.86 0.35 32.95
CA ILE A 147 26.64 1.14 33.18
C ILE A 147 26.44 2.07 32.01
N ILE A 148 25.24 2.07 31.39
CA ILE A 148 24.92 2.89 30.24
C ILE A 148 25.02 4.38 30.62
N PRO A 149 25.97 5.14 30.02
CA PRO A 149 26.15 6.55 30.31
C PRO A 149 25.18 7.43 29.50
N HIS A 150 25.18 8.73 29.83
CA HIS A 150 24.55 9.75 29.00
C HIS A 150 25.42 10.06 27.78
N VAL A 151 25.16 9.39 26.65
CA VAL A 151 25.86 9.56 25.37
C VAL A 151 24.86 9.56 24.21
N ASP A 152 25.31 10.07 23.09
CA ASP A 152 24.45 10.15 21.89
C ASP A 152 24.37 8.81 21.13
N GLU A 153 25.39 7.97 21.29
CA GLU A 153 25.45 6.66 20.65
C GLU A 153 26.32 5.67 21.43
N LEU A 154 26.05 4.38 21.21
CA LEU A 154 26.93 3.28 21.57
C LEU A 154 27.20 2.43 20.34
N ILE A 155 28.47 2.12 20.09
CA ILE A 155 28.90 1.15 19.10
C ILE A 155 29.08 -0.18 19.82
N VAL A 156 28.28 -1.16 19.45
CA VAL A 156 28.30 -2.50 20.02
C VAL A 156 28.68 -3.49 18.95
N GLY A 157 29.78 -4.20 19.16
CA GLY A 157 30.33 -5.05 18.11
C GLY A 157 31.22 -6.17 18.63
N TYR A 158 31.85 -6.83 17.68
CA TYR A 158 32.84 -7.87 17.97
C TYR A 158 33.88 -7.96 16.85
N TYR A 159 35.05 -8.51 17.22
CA TYR A 159 36.09 -8.96 16.29
C TYR A 159 36.16 -10.47 16.25
N THR A 160 36.53 -11.02 15.13
CA THR A 160 36.78 -12.45 14.94
C THR A 160 37.75 -12.68 13.79
N GLU A 161 38.36 -13.87 13.76
CA GLU A 161 39.14 -14.35 12.63
C GLU A 161 38.23 -15.16 11.70
N LEU A 162 38.09 -14.75 10.46
CA LEU A 162 37.35 -15.49 9.43
C LEU A 162 38.30 -16.34 8.61
N VAL A 163 37.85 -17.56 8.29
CA VAL A 163 38.53 -18.44 7.32
C VAL A 163 37.99 -18.11 5.93
N ALA A 164 38.88 -18.05 4.96
CA ALA A 164 38.60 -17.70 3.58
C ALA A 164 37.34 -18.39 3.01
N ASN A 165 36.42 -17.59 2.50
CA ASN A 165 35.17 -18.03 1.88
C ASN A 165 34.21 -18.84 2.80
N GLU A 166 34.47 -18.91 4.09
CA GLU A 166 33.54 -19.46 5.06
C GLU A 166 32.57 -18.40 5.54
N CYS A 167 31.30 -18.62 5.29
CA CYS A 167 30.26 -17.73 5.74
C CYS A 167 29.93 -17.99 7.21
N CYS A 168 29.94 -16.96 8.02
CA CYS A 168 29.66 -17.10 9.44
C CYS A 168 28.93 -15.90 10.06
N LEU A 169 28.97 -14.73 9.45
CA LEU A 169 28.29 -13.54 9.95
C LEU A 169 26.88 -13.47 9.37
N PRO A 170 25.83 -13.79 10.14
CA PRO A 170 24.45 -13.80 9.62
C PRO A 170 23.97 -12.38 9.34
N LEU A 171 23.26 -12.24 8.23
CA LEU A 171 22.50 -11.05 7.87
C LEU A 171 21.02 -11.28 8.13
N LEU A 172 20.41 -10.40 8.89
CA LEU A 172 19.00 -10.46 9.26
C LEU A 172 18.17 -9.44 8.48
N PHE A 173 16.85 -9.63 8.42
CA PHE A 173 15.92 -8.73 7.78
C PHE A 173 15.22 -7.81 8.79
N PRO A 174 14.68 -6.64 8.34
CA PRO A 174 14.73 -6.09 6.97
C PRO A 174 16.10 -5.54 6.61
N ARG A 175 16.39 -5.44 5.31
CA ARG A 175 17.58 -4.74 4.78
C ARG A 175 17.40 -3.23 4.87
N SER A 176 18.48 -2.50 4.71
CA SER A 176 18.50 -1.03 4.70
C SER A 176 18.00 -0.38 5.99
N THR A 177 18.12 -1.10 7.12
CA THR A 177 17.85 -0.52 8.44
C THR A 177 19.04 0.36 8.83
N PRO A 178 18.87 1.68 9.02
CA PRO A 178 19.98 2.55 9.38
C PRO A 178 20.69 2.12 10.66
N ASN A 179 22.02 2.24 10.71
CA ASN A 179 22.86 1.95 11.87
C ASN A 179 22.92 0.48 12.30
N SER A 180 22.47 -0.45 11.49
CA SER A 180 22.33 -1.87 11.84
C SER A 180 23.44 -2.79 11.33
N CYS A 181 24.30 -2.33 10.43
CA CYS A 181 25.38 -3.12 9.85
C CYS A 181 26.61 -2.28 9.53
N PHE A 182 27.61 -2.36 10.38
CA PHE A 182 28.93 -1.80 10.13
C PHE A 182 29.96 -2.91 10.13
N LEU A 183 30.86 -2.88 9.16
CA LEU A 183 31.88 -3.90 8.97
C LEU A 183 33.27 -3.27 8.91
N PHE A 184 34.22 -3.96 9.53
CA PHE A 184 35.64 -3.66 9.49
C PHE A 184 36.38 -4.83 8.87
N ASP A 185 37.23 -4.54 7.90
CA ASP A 185 37.99 -5.53 7.13
C ASP A 185 39.51 -5.46 7.39
N GLY A 186 39.90 -4.92 8.51
CA GLY A 186 41.31 -4.78 8.90
C GLY A 186 41.99 -3.53 8.38
N GLN A 187 41.34 -2.70 7.57
CA GLN A 187 41.91 -1.49 7.02
C GLN A 187 41.97 -0.37 8.09
N THR A 188 43.08 0.38 8.05
CA THR A 188 43.23 1.57 8.86
C THR A 188 43.56 2.78 7.99
N ASP A 189 43.22 3.96 8.45
CA ASP A 189 43.61 5.22 7.82
C ASP A 189 45.11 5.54 8.05
N GLU A 190 45.55 6.68 7.53
CA GLU A 190 46.93 7.16 7.66
C GLU A 190 47.37 7.43 9.12
N ASN A 191 46.42 7.56 10.04
CA ASN A 191 46.64 7.75 11.47
C ASN A 191 46.55 6.43 12.26
N GLY A 192 46.34 5.31 11.57
CA GLY A 192 46.16 3.99 12.15
C GLY A 192 44.78 3.77 12.78
N GLN A 193 43.76 4.60 12.45
CA GLN A 193 42.41 4.43 12.92
C GLN A 193 41.65 3.43 12.03
N GLU A 194 40.80 2.59 12.66
CA GLU A 194 39.99 1.59 11.97
C GLU A 194 39.02 2.24 11.02
N ILE A 195 38.93 1.73 9.78
CA ILE A 195 37.94 2.16 8.79
C ILE A 195 36.73 1.21 8.83
N TRP A 196 35.62 1.69 9.34
CA TRP A 196 34.35 0.97 9.42
C TRP A 196 33.44 1.39 8.25
N GLY A 197 33.08 0.44 7.40
CA GLY A 197 32.12 0.65 6.31
C GLY A 197 30.69 0.49 6.79
N ASP A 198 29.77 1.30 6.26
CA ASP A 198 28.32 1.16 6.41
C ASP A 198 27.79 0.23 5.31
N TYR A 199 27.16 -0.88 5.72
CA TYR A 199 26.61 -1.91 4.84
C TYR A 199 25.15 -2.25 5.18
N ASN A 200 24.38 -1.26 5.64
CA ASN A 200 22.99 -1.45 6.04
C ASN A 200 22.10 -2.04 4.94
N GLU A 201 22.43 -1.81 3.67
CA GLU A 201 21.72 -2.36 2.50
C GLU A 201 21.84 -3.89 2.41
N LEU A 202 22.85 -4.49 3.03
CA LEU A 202 23.02 -5.96 3.02
C LEU A 202 22.11 -6.66 4.03
N GLY A 203 21.78 -5.99 5.15
CA GLY A 203 20.97 -6.54 6.22
C GLY A 203 21.35 -5.99 7.60
N GLN A 204 20.85 -6.61 8.65
CA GLN A 204 21.13 -6.25 10.04
C GLN A 204 22.09 -7.26 10.65
N MET A 205 23.04 -6.79 11.46
CA MET A 205 23.90 -7.68 12.23
C MET A 205 23.15 -8.26 13.44
N ALA A 206 23.36 -9.54 13.68
CA ALA A 206 22.78 -10.26 14.80
C ALA A 206 23.51 -9.92 16.11
N ILE A 207 23.35 -8.70 16.63
CA ILE A 207 23.99 -8.21 17.85
C ILE A 207 22.92 -7.61 18.76
N VAL A 208 22.89 -8.04 20.02
CA VAL A 208 21.94 -7.60 21.05
C VAL A 208 22.65 -7.28 22.34
N MET A 209 22.34 -6.14 22.94
CA MET A 209 22.83 -5.74 24.28
C MET A 209 21.82 -6.17 25.36
N ASN A 210 22.27 -6.92 26.35
CA ASN A 210 21.47 -7.41 27.47
C ASN A 210 21.66 -6.53 28.70
N ILE A 211 20.58 -5.92 29.17
CA ILE A 211 20.58 -5.01 30.33
C ILE A 211 19.85 -5.72 31.48
N ALA A 212 20.44 -5.71 32.67
CA ALA A 212 19.81 -6.24 33.87
C ALA A 212 18.70 -5.30 34.35
N ASP A 213 17.58 -5.88 34.73
CA ASP A 213 16.44 -5.21 35.34
C ASP A 213 16.10 -5.87 36.70
N THR A 214 17.09 -5.91 37.58
CA THR A 214 16.97 -6.59 38.87
C THR A 214 16.15 -5.82 39.91
N ASP A 215 16.06 -4.52 39.74
CA ASP A 215 15.28 -3.61 40.58
C ASP A 215 13.87 -3.30 40.00
N GLY A 216 13.54 -3.86 38.85
CA GLY A 216 12.26 -3.69 38.19
C GLY A 216 12.07 -2.31 37.52
N ARG A 217 13.15 -1.57 37.35
CA ARG A 217 13.13 -0.22 36.78
C ARG A 217 12.63 -0.19 35.35
N PHE A 218 12.87 -1.25 34.61
CA PHE A 218 12.47 -1.39 33.20
C PHE A 218 11.31 -2.38 32.99
N ASN A 219 10.55 -2.68 34.06
CA ASN A 219 9.50 -3.71 34.00
C ASN A 219 8.43 -3.43 32.95
N ASN A 220 7.89 -2.22 32.93
CA ASN A 220 6.74 -1.86 32.11
C ASN A 220 7.14 -0.77 31.12
N MET A 221 7.77 -1.18 30.04
CA MET A 221 8.21 -0.29 28.97
C MET A 221 7.75 -0.82 27.62
N GLY A 222 7.41 0.09 26.73
CA GLY A 222 7.02 -0.23 25.37
C GLY A 222 7.35 0.89 24.41
N LYS A 223 7.60 0.54 23.16
CA LYS A 223 7.80 1.49 22.06
C LYS A 223 6.81 1.12 20.96
N VAL A 224 6.13 2.12 20.40
CA VAL A 224 5.35 1.94 19.16
C VAL A 224 6.29 2.24 18.00
N THR A 225 6.36 1.32 17.06
CA THR A 225 7.22 1.45 15.88
C THR A 225 6.44 1.83 14.63
N ASN A 226 5.14 1.53 14.61
CA ASN A 226 4.25 1.92 13.51
C ASN A 226 2.81 2.02 14.00
N VAL A 227 2.03 2.92 13.39
CA VAL A 227 0.58 3.01 13.57
C VAL A 227 -0.10 3.17 12.22
N ARG A 228 -1.07 2.29 11.94
CA ARG A 228 -2.04 2.42 10.85
C ARG A 228 -3.39 2.68 11.48
N TYR A 229 -4.20 3.55 10.91
CA TYR A 229 -5.47 3.93 11.54
C TYR A 229 -6.53 4.27 10.48
N GLU A 230 -7.78 4.03 10.85
CA GLU A 230 -8.91 4.61 10.16
C GLU A 230 -8.94 6.11 10.45
N ASN A 231 -9.06 6.91 9.41
CA ASN A 231 -9.07 8.37 9.54
C ASN A 231 -10.49 8.98 9.46
N ILE A 232 -11.51 8.17 9.18
CA ILE A 232 -12.92 8.57 9.16
C ILE A 232 -13.70 7.62 10.06
N ALA A 233 -14.41 8.18 11.05
CA ALA A 233 -15.27 7.44 11.95
C ALA A 233 -16.48 8.28 12.39
N ILE A 234 -17.48 7.63 12.96
CA ILE A 234 -18.59 8.34 13.61
C ILE A 234 -18.05 9.05 14.85
N GLN A 235 -18.43 10.31 15.02
CA GLN A 235 -17.99 11.12 16.14
C GLN A 235 -18.33 10.46 17.48
N GLY A 236 -17.33 10.35 18.35
CA GLY A 236 -17.48 9.71 19.67
C GLY A 236 -17.44 8.18 19.66
N GLU A 237 -17.54 7.55 18.50
CA GLU A 237 -17.30 6.12 18.36
C GLU A 237 -15.81 5.80 18.17
N ALA A 238 -15.46 4.54 18.35
CA ALA A 238 -14.08 4.11 18.16
C ALA A 238 -13.86 3.63 16.73
N GLY A 239 -12.95 4.29 16.03
CA GLY A 239 -12.29 3.73 14.85
C GLY A 239 -11.22 2.71 15.22
N THR A 240 -10.69 2.01 14.24
CA THR A 240 -9.65 0.99 14.42
C THR A 240 -8.27 1.57 14.18
N GLY A 241 -7.32 1.30 15.07
CA GLY A 241 -5.91 1.52 14.87
C GLY A 241 -5.10 0.24 15.03
N ILE A 242 -4.17 -0.02 14.15
CA ILE A 242 -3.21 -1.12 14.26
C ILE A 242 -1.87 -0.55 14.72
N PHE A 243 -1.52 -0.86 15.94
CA PHE A 243 -0.28 -0.44 16.57
C PHE A 243 0.74 -1.57 16.51
N THR A 244 1.90 -1.31 15.96
CA THR A 244 3.04 -2.21 16.07
C THR A 244 3.78 -1.85 17.36
N ILE A 245 3.58 -2.68 18.40
CA ILE A 245 4.12 -2.45 19.74
C ILE A 245 5.32 -3.37 19.95
N LYS A 246 6.48 -2.79 20.21
CA LYS A 246 7.66 -3.49 20.70
C LYS A 246 7.70 -3.38 22.22
N ASN A 247 7.64 -4.53 22.90
CA ASN A 247 7.86 -4.56 24.34
C ASN A 247 9.35 -4.39 24.63
N THR A 248 9.72 -3.26 25.20
CA THR A 248 11.11 -2.94 25.57
C THR A 248 11.37 -3.15 27.07
N GLY A 249 10.35 -3.60 27.80
CA GLY A 249 10.43 -3.92 29.21
C GLY A 249 10.65 -5.41 29.48
N SER A 250 10.83 -5.75 30.76
CA SER A 250 11.01 -7.12 31.23
C SER A 250 9.71 -7.86 31.50
N ASN A 251 8.60 -7.15 31.75
CA ASN A 251 7.28 -7.72 31.93
C ASN A 251 6.52 -7.83 30.59
N ALA A 252 5.65 -8.85 30.46
CA ALA A 252 4.72 -8.91 29.34
C ALA A 252 3.74 -7.73 29.39
N ILE A 253 3.48 -7.08 28.24
CA ILE A 253 2.45 -6.06 28.13
C ILE A 253 1.08 -6.75 28.03
N THR A 254 0.19 -6.47 28.99
CA THR A 254 -1.16 -7.01 29.06
C THR A 254 -2.23 -5.95 28.88
N SER A 255 -1.88 -4.68 29.08
CA SER A 255 -2.77 -3.53 28.86
C SER A 255 -1.99 -2.30 28.39
N VAL A 256 -2.67 -1.44 27.67
CA VAL A 256 -2.13 -0.16 27.21
C VAL A 256 -3.19 0.94 27.35
N GLU A 257 -2.75 2.19 27.44
CA GLU A 257 -3.65 3.33 27.33
C GLU A 257 -3.41 4.03 25.99
N VAL A 258 -4.46 4.16 25.20
CA VAL A 258 -4.46 4.92 23.95
C VAL A 258 -5.15 6.26 24.20
N THR A 259 -4.50 7.33 23.81
CA THR A 259 -4.99 8.70 23.96
C THR A 259 -5.06 9.37 22.59
N SER A 260 -6.24 9.90 22.24
CA SER A 260 -6.44 10.79 21.10
C SER A 260 -6.45 12.25 21.59
N ILE A 261 -5.75 13.10 20.87
CA ILE A 261 -5.55 14.51 21.25
C ILE A 261 -5.93 15.38 20.05
N LEU A 262 -6.85 16.31 20.22
CA LEU A 262 -7.24 17.31 19.24
C LEU A 262 -7.30 18.70 19.90
N GLY A 263 -6.30 19.52 19.63
CA GLY A 263 -6.12 20.78 20.37
C GLY A 263 -5.91 20.52 21.87
N GLU A 264 -6.82 21.05 22.69
CA GLU A 264 -6.83 20.83 24.16
C GLU A 264 -7.66 19.60 24.57
N GLU A 265 -8.49 19.10 23.69
CA GLU A 265 -9.33 17.94 23.95
C GLU A 265 -8.52 16.66 23.94
N ARG A 266 -8.71 15.84 24.99
CA ARG A 266 -8.01 14.59 25.17
C ARG A 266 -9.01 13.48 25.55
N VAL A 267 -8.98 12.40 24.80
CA VAL A 267 -9.79 11.21 25.08
C VAL A 267 -8.86 10.02 25.29
N SER A 268 -8.82 9.49 26.50
CA SER A 268 -7.97 8.34 26.86
C SER A 268 -8.81 7.10 27.12
N LYS A 269 -8.31 5.95 26.68
CA LYS A 269 -8.96 4.65 26.90
C LYS A 269 -7.91 3.59 27.22
N THR A 270 -8.06 2.96 28.41
CA THR A 270 -7.27 1.78 28.76
C THR A 270 -7.85 0.55 28.09
N VAL A 271 -7.02 -0.19 27.37
CA VAL A 271 -7.38 -1.39 26.64
C VAL A 271 -6.59 -2.58 27.17
N LYS A 272 -7.31 -3.62 27.59
CA LYS A 272 -6.71 -4.91 27.91
C LYS A 272 -6.47 -5.68 26.62
N LEU A 273 -5.24 -6.14 26.39
CA LEU A 273 -4.88 -6.86 25.18
C LEU A 273 -5.49 -8.28 25.19
N SER A 274 -6.02 -8.71 24.06
CA SER A 274 -6.53 -10.07 23.87
C SER A 274 -5.44 -11.15 24.01
N ALA A 275 -4.22 -10.78 23.64
CA ALA A 275 -3.02 -11.60 23.82
C ALA A 275 -1.86 -10.68 24.21
N SER A 276 -1.14 -11.02 25.28
CA SER A 276 0.00 -10.24 25.76
C SER A 276 1.12 -10.13 24.74
N VAL A 277 1.90 -9.05 24.86
CA VAL A 277 3.17 -8.89 24.13
C VAL A 277 4.30 -9.25 25.07
N ALA A 278 4.93 -10.41 24.86
CA ALA A 278 6.03 -10.88 25.71
C ALA A 278 7.23 -9.92 25.65
N ALA A 279 8.10 -9.97 26.66
CA ALA A 279 9.31 -9.16 26.70
C ALA A 279 10.13 -9.31 25.42
N ASN A 280 10.58 -8.21 24.86
CA ASN A 280 11.37 -8.10 23.61
C ASN A 280 10.68 -8.60 22.33
N VAL A 281 9.39 -8.85 22.38
CA VAL A 281 8.56 -9.20 21.21
C VAL A 281 7.97 -7.92 20.64
N GLU A 282 7.97 -7.84 19.31
CA GLU A 282 7.19 -6.88 18.55
C GLU A 282 5.91 -7.55 18.04
N LYS A 283 4.78 -6.89 18.21
CA LYS A 283 3.48 -7.42 17.84
C LYS A 283 2.55 -6.34 17.32
N LYS A 284 1.80 -6.65 16.28
CA LYS A 284 0.68 -5.83 15.82
C LYS A 284 -0.51 -6.06 16.74
N VAL A 285 -1.13 -4.97 17.18
CA VAL A 285 -2.27 -5.00 18.10
C VAL A 285 -3.34 -4.05 17.58
N SER A 286 -4.56 -4.55 17.43
CA SER A 286 -5.72 -3.72 17.12
C SER A 286 -6.21 -3.02 18.37
N LEU A 287 -6.22 -1.70 18.35
CA LEU A 287 -6.66 -0.84 19.47
C LEU A 287 -7.73 0.15 18.97
N PRO A 288 -8.72 0.48 19.80
CA PRO A 288 -9.71 1.50 19.47
C PRO A 288 -9.08 2.89 19.55
N ILE A 289 -9.38 3.73 18.55
CA ILE A 289 -9.05 5.15 18.51
C ILE A 289 -10.37 5.91 18.54
N THR A 290 -10.60 6.74 19.55
CA THR A 290 -11.80 7.59 19.62
C THR A 290 -11.50 8.93 18.95
N PHE A 291 -12.35 9.34 18.01
CA PHE A 291 -12.21 10.61 17.31
C PHE A 291 -12.95 11.71 18.08
N PRO A 292 -12.24 12.63 18.75
CA PRO A 292 -12.88 13.69 19.52
C PRO A 292 -13.65 14.68 18.64
N GLY A 293 -13.14 14.94 17.43
CA GLY A 293 -13.70 15.83 16.43
C GLY A 293 -12.91 15.70 15.14
N SER A 294 -13.24 16.54 14.15
CA SER A 294 -12.46 16.65 12.91
C SER A 294 -11.31 17.64 13.06
N GLY A 295 -10.12 17.29 12.58
CA GLY A 295 -8.94 18.14 12.63
C GLY A 295 -7.63 17.39 12.63
N LYS A 296 -6.52 18.15 12.57
CA LYS A 296 -5.17 17.62 12.76
C LYS A 296 -4.92 17.44 14.25
N GLY A 297 -4.60 16.23 14.64
CA GLY A 297 -4.41 15.86 16.03
C GLY A 297 -3.31 14.82 16.19
N LYS A 298 -3.32 14.12 17.33
CA LYS A 298 -2.36 13.09 17.63
C LYS A 298 -3.03 11.87 18.24
N VAL A 299 -2.47 10.70 17.93
CA VAL A 299 -2.72 9.47 18.67
C VAL A 299 -1.46 9.13 19.45
N SER A 300 -1.63 8.81 20.72
CA SER A 300 -0.54 8.52 21.64
C SER A 300 -0.79 7.20 22.37
N LEU A 301 0.27 6.46 22.64
CA LEU A 301 0.26 5.37 23.61
C LEU A 301 0.96 5.91 24.87
N THR A 302 0.18 6.14 25.92
CA THR A 302 0.60 6.87 27.12
C THR A 302 0.99 5.98 28.28
N GLN A 303 0.37 4.80 28.41
CA GLN A 303 0.67 3.86 29.50
C GLN A 303 0.84 2.43 28.99
N VAL A 304 1.65 1.68 29.71
CA VAL A 304 1.83 0.23 29.58
C VAL A 304 1.64 -0.40 30.95
N ASN A 305 0.70 -1.37 31.05
CA ASN A 305 0.36 -2.05 32.32
C ASN A 305 0.02 -1.07 33.46
N GLY A 306 -0.62 0.06 33.14
CA GLY A 306 -1.00 1.09 34.11
C GLY A 306 0.15 1.98 34.60
N VAL A 307 1.31 1.91 33.95
CA VAL A 307 2.48 2.76 34.24
C VAL A 307 2.67 3.75 33.11
N ASP A 308 2.81 5.04 33.44
CA ASP A 308 3.05 6.10 32.47
C ASP A 308 4.38 5.87 31.77
N LEU A 309 4.38 6.02 30.44
CA LEU A 309 5.60 6.00 29.66
C LEU A 309 6.35 7.32 29.81
N ALA A 310 7.65 7.25 30.11
CA ALA A 310 8.49 8.44 30.21
C ALA A 310 8.53 9.25 28.89
N ASN A 311 8.50 8.54 27.77
CA ASN A 311 8.43 9.11 26.42
C ASN A 311 7.27 8.46 25.67
N PRO A 312 6.03 8.95 25.83
CA PRO A 312 4.88 8.40 25.15
C PRO A 312 5.05 8.57 23.64
N PHE A 313 4.69 7.52 22.91
CA PHE A 313 4.65 7.60 21.44
C PHE A 313 3.54 8.54 21.01
N GLU A 314 3.85 9.44 20.09
CA GLU A 314 2.88 10.33 19.46
C GLU A 314 2.97 10.21 17.94
N LYS A 315 1.83 9.95 17.29
CA LYS A 315 1.67 9.97 15.85
C LYS A 315 0.72 11.10 15.47
N GLU A 316 1.16 12.00 14.60
CA GLU A 316 0.26 12.97 13.98
C GLU A 316 -0.73 12.25 13.07
N VAL A 317 -1.99 12.64 13.18
CA VAL A 317 -3.12 12.05 12.47
C VAL A 317 -4.11 13.13 12.07
N THR A 318 -4.84 12.89 10.98
CA THR A 318 -6.00 13.69 10.62
C THR A 318 -7.25 12.91 10.99
N PHE A 319 -8.04 13.43 11.93
CA PHE A 319 -9.35 12.89 12.28
C PHE A 319 -10.42 13.50 11.39
N ILE A 320 -11.31 12.68 10.87
CA ILE A 320 -12.57 13.08 10.23
C ILE A 320 -13.69 12.42 11.03
N ALA A 321 -14.27 13.19 11.94
CA ALA A 321 -15.33 12.73 12.82
C ALA A 321 -16.69 13.14 12.23
N VAL A 322 -17.44 12.15 11.77
CA VAL A 322 -18.74 12.37 11.12
C VAL A 322 -19.86 12.25 12.16
N PRO A 323 -20.64 13.33 12.41
CA PRO A 323 -21.80 13.22 13.31
C PRO A 323 -22.77 12.11 12.88
N GLN A 324 -23.41 11.47 13.85
CA GLN A 324 -24.31 10.34 13.60
C GLN A 324 -25.45 10.69 12.63
N GLU A 325 -26.01 11.89 12.75
CA GLU A 325 -27.07 12.39 11.86
C GLU A 325 -26.57 12.59 10.42
N VAL A 326 -25.31 12.98 10.23
CA VAL A 326 -24.70 13.11 8.89
C VAL A 326 -24.44 11.73 8.28
N ALA A 327 -23.91 10.80 9.08
CA ALA A 327 -23.68 9.43 8.65
C ALA A 327 -24.96 8.71 8.18
N GLN A 328 -26.10 9.07 8.75
CA GLN A 328 -27.41 8.55 8.34
C GLN A 328 -28.03 9.27 7.14
N LYS A 329 -27.54 10.48 6.82
CA LYS A 329 -28.05 11.31 5.72
C LYS A 329 -27.56 10.83 4.35
N TYR A 330 -26.34 10.31 4.27
CA TYR A 330 -25.68 9.96 3.04
C TYR A 330 -25.39 8.46 2.93
N GLN A 331 -25.63 7.90 1.75
CA GLN A 331 -25.28 6.52 1.46
C GLN A 331 -23.87 6.44 0.87
N LYS A 332 -23.05 5.56 1.42
CA LYS A 332 -21.70 5.28 0.91
C LYS A 332 -21.76 4.38 -0.33
N ARG A 333 -21.07 4.79 -1.41
CA ARG A 333 -20.76 3.98 -2.57
C ARG A 333 -19.25 3.95 -2.76
N PRO A 334 -18.56 2.86 -2.37
CA PRO A 334 -17.11 2.74 -2.52
C PRO A 334 -16.67 2.67 -3.98
N VAL A 335 -15.42 3.04 -4.24
CA VAL A 335 -14.76 2.82 -5.52
C VAL A 335 -13.78 1.66 -5.38
N VAL A 336 -13.90 0.69 -6.28
CA VAL A 336 -12.93 -0.39 -6.46
C VAL A 336 -12.11 -0.05 -7.70
N GLU A 337 -10.82 0.21 -7.53
CA GLU A 337 -9.89 0.47 -8.62
C GLU A 337 -9.03 -0.76 -8.87
N PHE A 338 -8.98 -1.20 -10.11
CA PHE A 338 -8.05 -2.22 -10.59
C PHE A 338 -6.98 -1.60 -11.46
N TYR A 339 -5.74 -1.99 -11.23
CA TYR A 339 -4.60 -1.71 -12.08
C TYR A 339 -4.26 -2.95 -12.88
N VAL A 340 -4.45 -2.89 -14.19
CA VAL A 340 -4.40 -4.04 -15.10
C VAL A 340 -3.58 -3.74 -16.35
N SER A 341 -3.19 -4.79 -17.08
CA SER A 341 -2.54 -4.69 -18.37
C SER A 341 -2.82 -5.94 -19.21
N GLU A 342 -3.04 -5.79 -20.50
CA GLU A 342 -3.07 -6.91 -21.47
C GLU A 342 -1.79 -7.73 -21.44
N ASN A 343 -0.67 -7.11 -21.04
CA ASN A 343 0.63 -7.76 -20.91
C ASN A 343 0.78 -8.62 -19.66
N SER A 344 -0.15 -8.52 -18.69
CA SER A 344 -0.13 -9.34 -17.48
C SER A 344 -0.98 -10.60 -17.65
N TYR A 345 -0.35 -11.76 -17.67
CA TYR A 345 -1.01 -13.07 -17.76
C TYR A 345 -1.86 -13.43 -16.53
N MET A 346 -1.69 -12.69 -15.43
CA MET A 346 -2.45 -12.91 -14.20
C MET A 346 -3.81 -12.18 -14.17
N VAL A 347 -4.04 -11.21 -15.09
CA VAL A 347 -5.26 -10.40 -15.10
C VAL A 347 -6.53 -11.25 -15.23
N PRO A 348 -6.65 -12.19 -16.19
CA PRO A 348 -7.86 -13.00 -16.30
C PRO A 348 -8.17 -13.79 -15.02
N THR A 349 -7.17 -14.52 -14.50
CA THR A 349 -7.34 -15.29 -13.25
C THR A 349 -7.68 -14.40 -12.06
N TYR A 350 -6.97 -13.29 -11.90
CA TYR A 350 -7.15 -12.40 -10.77
C TYR A 350 -8.52 -11.71 -10.80
N PHE A 351 -8.96 -11.26 -11.98
CA PHE A 351 -10.22 -10.58 -12.14
C PHE A 351 -11.40 -11.57 -12.18
N ASP A 352 -11.37 -12.56 -13.09
CA ASP A 352 -12.52 -13.44 -13.31
C ASP A 352 -12.67 -14.49 -12.21
N ASP A 353 -11.59 -15.20 -11.85
CA ASP A 353 -11.67 -16.33 -10.93
C ASP A 353 -11.75 -15.89 -9.46
N TYR A 354 -11.13 -14.76 -9.11
CA TYR A 354 -11.11 -14.30 -7.71
C TYR A 354 -12.03 -13.11 -7.47
N PHE A 355 -11.90 -12.03 -8.23
CA PHE A 355 -12.67 -10.82 -7.96
C PHE A 355 -14.15 -11.02 -8.29
N MET A 356 -14.48 -11.42 -9.52
CA MET A 356 -15.87 -11.60 -9.92
C MET A 356 -16.58 -12.68 -9.11
N ALA A 357 -15.89 -13.76 -8.75
CA ALA A 357 -16.44 -14.80 -7.89
C ALA A 357 -16.76 -14.32 -6.47
N ASP A 358 -15.92 -13.43 -5.92
CA ASP A 358 -16.07 -12.94 -4.54
C ASP A 358 -17.00 -11.73 -4.43
N PHE A 359 -17.17 -10.95 -5.51
CA PHE A 359 -17.88 -9.68 -5.51
C PHE A 359 -19.15 -9.62 -6.38
N ALA A 360 -19.47 -10.67 -7.13
CA ALA A 360 -20.61 -10.68 -8.03
C ALA A 360 -21.95 -10.31 -7.34
N ASP A 361 -22.08 -10.65 -6.06
CA ASP A 361 -23.28 -10.36 -5.26
C ASP A 361 -23.39 -8.88 -4.82
N PHE A 362 -22.34 -8.07 -5.07
CA PHE A 362 -22.23 -6.68 -4.62
C PHE A 362 -22.14 -5.68 -5.78
N VAL A 363 -22.42 -6.10 -7.00
CA VAL A 363 -22.22 -5.29 -8.24
C VAL A 363 -22.95 -3.95 -8.23
N GLU A 364 -24.06 -3.82 -7.51
CA GLU A 364 -24.82 -2.57 -7.44
C GLU A 364 -24.32 -1.58 -6.38
N ASP A 365 -23.48 -2.04 -5.45
CA ASP A 365 -23.11 -1.27 -4.26
C ASP A 365 -21.75 -0.56 -4.37
N TYR A 366 -21.06 -0.64 -5.49
CA TYR A 366 -19.75 -0.01 -5.71
C TYR A 366 -19.57 0.53 -7.14
N SER A 367 -18.59 1.40 -7.31
CA SER A 367 -18.11 1.86 -8.61
C SER A 367 -16.84 1.12 -8.98
N LEU A 368 -16.85 0.39 -10.10
CA LEU A 368 -15.68 -0.32 -10.60
C LEU A 368 -14.92 0.54 -11.61
N VAL A 369 -13.61 0.62 -11.45
CA VAL A 369 -12.71 1.36 -12.34
C VAL A 369 -11.52 0.48 -12.67
N CYS A 370 -11.27 0.19 -13.95
CA CYS A 370 -10.09 -0.52 -14.41
C CYS A 370 -9.14 0.45 -15.11
N GLN A 371 -8.00 0.69 -14.45
CA GLN A 371 -6.92 1.52 -14.94
C GLN A 371 -5.93 0.67 -15.70
N HIS A 372 -5.85 0.85 -17.00
CA HIS A 372 -4.87 0.17 -17.85
C HIS A 372 -3.53 0.87 -17.85
N THR A 373 -2.44 0.08 -17.94
CA THR A 373 -1.07 0.56 -18.05
C THR A 373 -0.27 -0.35 -18.98
N ASP A 374 0.64 0.23 -19.73
CA ASP A 374 1.55 -0.48 -20.66
C ASP A 374 0.82 -1.32 -21.72
N ASP A 375 -0.36 -0.88 -22.17
CA ASP A 375 -1.13 -1.51 -23.24
C ASP A 375 -1.91 -0.49 -24.09
N GLN A 376 -2.73 -0.96 -25.04
CA GLN A 376 -3.49 -0.10 -25.95
C GLN A 376 -4.67 0.64 -25.30
N PHE A 377 -5.12 0.22 -24.13
CA PHE A 377 -6.23 0.84 -23.40
C PHE A 377 -5.75 1.85 -22.35
N MET A 378 -4.46 2.04 -22.26
CA MET A 378 -3.87 3.01 -21.34
C MET A 378 -4.39 4.42 -21.66
N THR A 379 -4.96 5.07 -20.66
CA THR A 379 -5.49 6.42 -20.73
C THR A 379 -4.74 7.33 -19.77
N GLY A 380 -4.19 8.43 -20.29
CA GLY A 380 -3.42 9.39 -19.53
C GLY A 380 -1.91 9.25 -19.72
N ASP A 381 -1.15 9.84 -18.80
CA ASP A 381 0.32 9.84 -18.82
C ASP A 381 0.84 8.60 -18.08
N ASP A 382 1.74 7.83 -18.71
CA ASP A 382 2.42 6.67 -18.11
C ASP A 382 3.00 6.98 -16.73
N ASP A 383 3.69 8.12 -16.61
CA ASP A 383 4.32 8.53 -15.35
C ASP A 383 3.29 8.76 -14.23
N ALA A 384 2.10 9.26 -14.58
CA ALA A 384 1.02 9.49 -13.64
C ALA A 384 0.39 8.17 -13.15
N ILE A 385 0.17 7.20 -14.06
CA ILE A 385 -0.34 5.87 -13.70
C ILE A 385 0.68 5.11 -12.86
N LEU A 386 1.95 5.16 -13.25
CA LEU A 386 3.04 4.57 -12.47
C LEU A 386 3.14 5.20 -11.07
N MET A 387 2.87 6.51 -10.96
CA MET A 387 2.80 7.19 -9.68
C MET A 387 1.61 6.68 -8.85
N MET A 388 0.42 6.47 -9.43
CA MET A 388 -0.73 5.88 -8.72
C MET A 388 -0.41 4.46 -8.22
N LEU A 389 0.21 3.63 -9.04
CA LEU A 389 0.65 2.28 -8.68
C LEU A 389 1.72 2.31 -7.58
N SER A 390 2.68 3.22 -7.65
CA SER A 390 3.71 3.35 -6.62
C SER A 390 3.11 3.74 -5.27
N LEU A 391 2.08 4.57 -5.26
CA LEU A 391 1.32 4.92 -4.06
C LEU A 391 0.54 3.72 -3.52
N ALA A 392 -0.09 2.95 -4.40
CA ALA A 392 -0.79 1.72 -4.01
C ALA A 392 0.16 0.69 -3.37
N ASN A 393 1.40 0.64 -3.80
CA ASN A 393 2.42 -0.29 -3.30
C ASN A 393 3.30 0.27 -2.18
N ASN A 394 3.26 1.59 -1.93
CA ASN A 394 4.23 2.29 -1.08
C ASN A 394 5.71 1.97 -1.45
N ASP A 395 5.95 1.62 -2.70
CA ASP A 395 7.26 1.27 -3.23
C ASP A 395 7.30 1.52 -4.73
N SER A 396 7.95 2.60 -5.14
CA SER A 396 8.10 2.97 -6.56
C SER A 396 8.92 1.98 -7.39
N THR A 397 9.59 1.02 -6.75
CA THR A 397 10.45 0.04 -7.41
C THR A 397 9.76 -1.31 -7.65
N LYS A 398 8.61 -1.55 -7.03
CA LYS A 398 7.88 -2.83 -7.11
C LYS A 398 6.45 -2.60 -7.58
N ILE A 399 6.29 -2.48 -8.89
CA ILE A 399 4.97 -2.43 -9.51
C ILE A 399 4.49 -3.85 -9.71
N LEU A 400 3.53 -4.28 -8.89
CA LEU A 400 2.84 -5.56 -9.05
C LEU A 400 1.52 -5.33 -9.77
N MET A 401 1.27 -6.09 -10.83
CA MET A 401 0.00 -6.11 -11.56
C MET A 401 -0.43 -7.56 -11.80
N PRO A 402 -1.73 -7.87 -11.71
CA PRO A 402 -2.84 -6.98 -11.36
C PRO A 402 -2.86 -6.63 -9.87
N GLN A 403 -3.46 -5.50 -9.55
CA GLN A 403 -3.62 -5.01 -8.19
C GLN A 403 -4.95 -4.27 -8.06
N MET A 404 -5.58 -4.33 -6.88
CA MET A 404 -6.80 -3.55 -6.61
C MET A 404 -6.64 -2.67 -5.37
N THR A 405 -7.39 -1.58 -5.34
CA THR A 405 -7.60 -0.77 -4.13
C THR A 405 -9.09 -0.57 -3.90
N ILE A 406 -9.49 -0.29 -2.66
CA ILE A 406 -10.86 0.11 -2.34
C ILE A 406 -10.79 1.45 -1.62
N ASP A 407 -11.43 2.48 -2.18
CA ASP A 407 -11.42 3.88 -1.71
C ASP A 407 -10.02 4.44 -1.43
N ARG A 408 -8.97 3.84 -1.98
CA ARG A 408 -7.57 4.21 -1.69
C ARG A 408 -7.26 4.20 -0.19
N THR A 409 -7.81 3.21 0.52
CA THR A 409 -7.63 3.05 1.98
C THR A 409 -6.63 1.97 2.32
N ASP A 410 -6.02 2.07 3.50
CA ASP A 410 -5.11 1.04 4.00
C ASP A 410 -5.87 -0.24 4.38
N TYR A 411 -5.79 -1.27 3.53
CA TYR A 411 -6.51 -2.52 3.76
C TYR A 411 -5.94 -3.33 4.94
N LEU A 412 -4.69 -3.12 5.34
CA LEU A 412 -4.08 -3.82 6.47
C LEU A 412 -4.73 -3.48 7.81
N ILE A 413 -5.49 -2.38 7.89
CA ILE A 413 -6.30 -2.08 9.07
C ILE A 413 -7.32 -3.19 9.32
N ASN A 414 -7.88 -3.77 8.26
CA ASN A 414 -8.88 -4.83 8.34
C ASN A 414 -8.28 -6.24 8.36
N LEU A 415 -7.02 -6.38 7.98
CA LEU A 415 -6.31 -7.65 7.89
C LEU A 415 -4.96 -7.60 8.64
N PRO A 416 -4.97 -7.34 9.96
CA PRO A 416 -3.76 -7.11 10.75
C PRO A 416 -2.84 -8.34 10.85
N MET A 417 -3.33 -9.51 10.45
CA MET A 417 -2.58 -10.77 10.50
C MET A 417 -1.66 -10.98 9.29
N LEU A 418 -1.83 -10.19 8.22
CA LEU A 418 -0.89 -10.25 7.11
C LEU A 418 0.42 -9.58 7.54
N ASP A 419 1.50 -10.34 7.44
CA ASP A 419 2.85 -9.84 7.71
C ASP A 419 3.20 -8.65 6.82
N ASP A 420 4.20 -7.86 7.24
CA ASP A 420 4.67 -6.62 6.63
C ASP A 420 4.76 -6.67 5.10
N THR A 421 3.60 -6.66 4.46
CA THR A 421 3.55 -6.43 3.03
C THR A 421 3.82 -4.94 2.80
N PRO A 422 4.66 -4.59 1.83
CA PRO A 422 4.90 -3.19 1.50
C PRO A 422 3.65 -2.47 0.95
N PHE A 423 2.55 -3.19 0.74
CA PHE A 423 1.32 -2.70 0.16
C PHE A 423 0.47 -1.99 1.21
N LEU A 424 0.31 -0.70 1.05
CA LEU A 424 -0.59 0.11 1.90
C LEU A 424 -2.03 0.12 1.37
N TYR A 425 -2.19 0.19 0.06
CA TYR A 425 -3.49 0.30 -0.62
C TYR A 425 -3.79 -0.88 -1.53
N GLY A 426 -2.77 -1.49 -2.11
CA GLY A 426 -2.94 -2.60 -3.01
C GLY A 426 -3.30 -3.88 -2.28
N ILE A 427 -4.44 -4.46 -2.60
CA ILE A 427 -4.89 -5.75 -2.07
C ILE A 427 -4.33 -6.84 -2.98
N PRO A 428 -3.37 -7.64 -2.51
CA PRO A 428 -2.66 -8.60 -3.36
C PRO A 428 -3.53 -9.80 -3.76
N TYR A 429 -4.61 -10.06 -3.00
CA TYR A 429 -5.54 -11.16 -3.24
C TYR A 429 -6.99 -10.69 -3.10
N PRO A 430 -7.81 -10.74 -4.16
CA PRO A 430 -9.21 -10.34 -4.11
C PRO A 430 -10.05 -11.10 -3.09
N GLY A 431 -9.75 -12.37 -2.80
CA GLY A 431 -10.42 -13.13 -1.75
C GLY A 431 -10.34 -12.51 -0.35
N ASN A 432 -9.34 -11.65 -0.11
CA ASN A 432 -9.24 -10.87 1.13
C ASN A 432 -10.03 -9.56 1.06
N ALA A 433 -10.42 -9.14 -0.13
CA ALA A 433 -11.05 -7.84 -0.37
C ALA A 433 -12.48 -7.77 0.17
N GLN A 434 -13.21 -8.90 0.23
CA GLN A 434 -14.59 -8.91 0.70
C GLN A 434 -14.74 -8.41 2.15
N GLY A 435 -13.82 -8.80 3.05
CA GLY A 435 -13.81 -8.32 4.43
C GLY A 435 -13.54 -6.81 4.50
N THR A 436 -12.57 -6.34 3.74
CA THR A 436 -12.24 -4.91 3.62
C THR A 436 -13.41 -4.12 3.04
N TYR A 437 -14.01 -4.61 1.97
CA TYR A 437 -15.14 -3.99 1.32
C TYR A 437 -16.33 -3.82 2.28
N ARG A 438 -16.73 -4.89 3.01
CA ARG A 438 -17.81 -4.81 4.00
C ARG A 438 -17.51 -3.81 5.13
N SER A 439 -16.26 -3.77 5.58
CA SER A 439 -15.81 -2.77 6.55
C SER A 439 -15.95 -1.36 6.01
N LEU A 440 -15.59 -1.14 4.73
CA LEU A 440 -15.70 0.16 4.08
C LEU A 440 -17.15 0.62 3.84
N LEU A 441 -18.06 -0.30 3.52
CA LEU A 441 -19.49 0.02 3.43
C LEU A 441 -20.08 0.50 4.76
N SER A 442 -19.54 0.03 5.90
CA SER A 442 -19.97 0.46 7.21
C SER A 442 -19.38 1.80 7.65
N ARG A 443 -18.40 2.33 6.94
CA ARG A 443 -17.79 3.63 7.27
C ARG A 443 -18.74 4.78 6.90
N PRO A 444 -18.80 5.81 7.73
CA PRO A 444 -19.64 6.96 7.42
C PRO A 444 -19.07 7.72 6.21
N THR A 445 -19.98 8.28 5.42
CA THR A 445 -19.64 9.33 4.45
C THR A 445 -20.34 10.63 4.85
N PHE A 446 -19.80 11.75 4.40
CA PHE A 446 -20.30 13.09 4.68
C PHE A 446 -20.54 13.90 3.40
N ALA A 447 -20.60 13.20 2.27
CA ALA A 447 -20.84 13.81 0.98
C ALA A 447 -21.68 12.89 0.09
N ASN A 448 -22.45 13.49 -0.81
CA ASN A 448 -23.11 12.79 -1.90
C ASN A 448 -22.76 13.41 -3.26
N LEU A 449 -23.04 12.64 -4.29
CA LEU A 449 -22.89 13.01 -5.68
C LEU A 449 -24.16 12.66 -6.45
N ASP A 450 -24.47 13.49 -7.43
CA ASP A 450 -25.40 13.20 -8.50
C ASP A 450 -24.73 13.51 -9.85
N VAL A 451 -24.91 12.63 -10.83
CA VAL A 451 -24.28 12.74 -12.15
C VAL A 451 -25.37 12.71 -13.21
N GLU A 452 -25.55 13.83 -13.87
CA GLU A 452 -26.44 13.97 -15.01
C GLU A 452 -25.64 14.02 -16.30
N VAL A 453 -26.01 13.19 -17.28
CA VAL A 453 -25.34 13.09 -18.56
C VAL A 453 -26.32 13.40 -19.68
N GLU A 454 -26.00 14.37 -20.52
CA GLU A 454 -26.87 14.79 -21.62
C GLU A 454 -26.14 14.91 -22.96
N ASN A 455 -26.85 14.64 -24.02
CA ASN A 455 -26.33 14.85 -25.37
C ASN A 455 -26.28 16.35 -25.70
N VAL A 456 -25.21 16.78 -26.35
CA VAL A 456 -25.06 18.17 -26.81
C VAL A 456 -25.47 18.28 -28.27
N GLY A 457 -26.73 18.61 -28.49
CA GLY A 457 -27.32 18.70 -29.85
C GLY A 457 -27.34 17.36 -30.57
N GLU A 458 -27.06 17.37 -31.86
CA GLU A 458 -26.95 16.17 -32.70
C GLU A 458 -25.52 15.67 -32.86
N SER A 459 -24.59 16.21 -32.07
CA SER A 459 -23.15 15.86 -32.10
C SER A 459 -22.87 14.63 -31.23
N ASP A 460 -21.68 14.05 -31.41
CA ASP A 460 -21.18 13.00 -30.52
C ASP A 460 -20.73 13.54 -29.14
N SER A 461 -20.87 14.85 -28.94
CA SER A 461 -20.48 15.50 -27.68
C SER A 461 -21.49 15.21 -26.58
N VAL A 462 -20.97 15.03 -25.39
CA VAL A 462 -21.71 14.72 -24.16
C VAL A 462 -21.34 15.75 -23.10
N ARG A 463 -22.36 16.32 -22.45
CA ARG A 463 -22.18 17.15 -21.27
C ARG A 463 -22.42 16.33 -20.02
N VAL A 464 -21.50 16.43 -19.09
CA VAL A 464 -21.53 15.78 -17.78
C VAL A 464 -21.67 16.87 -16.71
N ASN A 465 -22.80 16.91 -16.05
CA ASN A 465 -23.04 17.79 -14.92
C ASN A 465 -22.93 16.95 -13.64
N VAL A 466 -21.97 17.27 -12.79
CA VAL A 466 -21.81 16.66 -11.49
C VAL A 466 -22.21 17.67 -10.43
N SER A 467 -23.21 17.33 -9.66
CA SER A 467 -23.64 18.11 -8.50
C SER A 467 -23.53 17.27 -7.23
N GLY A 468 -23.52 17.94 -6.08
CA GLY A 468 -23.48 17.22 -4.81
C GLY A 468 -23.49 18.17 -3.63
N CYS A 469 -23.37 17.55 -2.47
CA CYS A 469 -23.26 18.26 -1.22
C CYS A 469 -22.16 17.61 -0.35
N ILE A 470 -21.28 18.44 0.16
CA ILE A 470 -20.30 18.07 1.18
C ILE A 470 -20.75 18.73 2.47
N GLU A 471 -21.01 17.93 3.51
CA GLU A 471 -21.51 18.47 4.78
C GLU A 471 -20.53 19.49 5.36
N PRO A 472 -20.96 20.74 5.58
CA PRO A 472 -20.10 21.79 6.10
C PRO A 472 -19.52 21.45 7.48
N GLY A 473 -18.26 21.82 7.71
CA GLY A 473 -17.58 21.67 9.00
C GLY A 473 -17.08 20.27 9.34
N ILE A 474 -17.26 19.27 8.46
CA ILE A 474 -16.74 17.91 8.69
C ILE A 474 -15.25 17.83 8.33
N MET A 475 -14.85 18.40 7.19
CA MET A 475 -13.45 18.42 6.81
C MET A 475 -12.63 19.35 7.71
N PRO A 476 -11.40 18.96 8.08
CA PRO A 476 -10.48 19.87 8.75
C PRO A 476 -10.30 21.17 7.95
N SER A 477 -10.23 22.29 8.67
CA SER A 477 -10.12 23.61 8.04
C SER A 477 -8.91 23.70 7.11
N GLY A 478 -9.15 24.10 5.86
CA GLY A 478 -8.13 24.29 4.84
C GLY A 478 -7.74 23.04 4.06
N GLU A 479 -8.34 21.88 4.34
CA GLU A 479 -8.14 20.69 3.50
C GLU A 479 -9.13 20.67 2.33
N PRO A 480 -8.64 20.76 1.07
CA PRO A 480 -9.52 20.72 -0.10
C PRO A 480 -9.99 19.31 -0.40
N LEU A 481 -11.19 19.20 -1.00
CA LEU A 481 -11.67 18.01 -1.66
C LEU A 481 -11.66 18.22 -3.17
N PHE A 482 -11.51 17.13 -3.89
CA PHE A 482 -11.40 17.11 -5.34
C PHE A 482 -12.46 16.21 -5.95
N LEU A 483 -12.91 16.58 -7.14
CA LEU A 483 -13.79 15.77 -7.96
C LEU A 483 -12.99 15.15 -9.10
N THR A 484 -12.96 13.82 -9.16
CA THR A 484 -12.41 13.06 -10.28
C THR A 484 -13.56 12.50 -11.12
N VAL A 485 -13.47 12.64 -12.44
CA VAL A 485 -14.50 12.22 -13.38
C VAL A 485 -13.87 11.46 -14.55
N TYR A 486 -14.36 10.24 -14.80
CA TYR A 486 -13.92 9.36 -15.87
C TYR A 486 -15.05 9.03 -16.82
N LEU A 487 -14.75 8.98 -18.12
CA LEU A 487 -15.56 8.28 -19.12
C LEU A 487 -15.10 6.82 -19.14
N MET A 488 -16.03 5.91 -18.90
CA MET A 488 -15.79 4.48 -18.78
C MET A 488 -16.48 3.72 -19.91
N GLU A 489 -15.89 2.58 -20.29
CA GLU A 489 -16.55 1.61 -21.16
C GLU A 489 -16.64 0.26 -20.43
N SER A 490 -17.86 -0.23 -20.23
CA SER A 490 -18.13 -1.38 -19.36
C SER A 490 -17.60 -2.71 -19.90
N GLN A 491 -17.44 -2.83 -21.22
CA GLN A 491 -16.91 -4.02 -21.89
C GLN A 491 -16.10 -3.62 -23.11
N VAL A 492 -14.83 -4.02 -23.14
CA VAL A 492 -13.91 -3.76 -24.26
C VAL A 492 -13.22 -5.06 -24.65
N GLU A 493 -13.45 -5.51 -25.88
CA GLU A 493 -12.85 -6.74 -26.39
C GLU A 493 -11.44 -6.51 -26.92
N THR A 494 -10.55 -7.45 -26.64
CA THR A 494 -9.19 -7.50 -27.17
C THR A 494 -8.84 -8.89 -27.67
N ASN A 495 -7.83 -8.99 -28.53
CA ASN A 495 -7.21 -10.25 -28.95
C ASN A 495 -5.73 -10.34 -28.52
N SER A 496 -5.28 -9.41 -27.71
CA SER A 496 -3.87 -9.25 -27.27
C SER A 496 -3.63 -9.60 -25.81
N GLN A 497 -4.65 -10.03 -25.06
CA GLN A 497 -4.47 -10.43 -23.67
C GLN A 497 -3.52 -11.63 -23.55
N LYS A 498 -2.51 -11.52 -22.70
CA LYS A 498 -1.65 -12.65 -22.32
C LYS A 498 -2.34 -13.56 -21.30
N PHE A 499 -2.09 -14.85 -21.40
CA PHE A 499 -2.61 -15.89 -20.49
C PHE A 499 -1.49 -16.73 -19.91
N TRP A 500 -1.73 -17.30 -18.72
CA TRP A 500 -0.82 -18.26 -18.10
C TRP A 500 -1.00 -19.68 -18.68
N GLU A 501 0.09 -20.38 -18.90
CA GLU A 501 0.08 -21.81 -19.22
C GLU A 501 0.78 -22.64 -18.12
N ASP A 502 0.04 -23.54 -17.48
CA ASP A 502 0.50 -24.30 -16.29
C ASP A 502 1.74 -25.18 -16.51
N LYS A 503 2.16 -25.41 -17.74
CA LYS A 503 3.21 -26.41 -18.03
C LYS A 503 4.45 -25.91 -18.76
N GLU A 504 4.40 -24.81 -19.48
CA GLU A 504 5.52 -24.36 -20.31
C GLU A 504 5.70 -22.81 -20.38
N GLY A 505 4.97 -22.03 -19.60
CA GLY A 505 5.07 -20.56 -19.60
C GLY A 505 3.90 -19.83 -20.24
N GLU A 506 4.15 -18.71 -20.88
CA GLU A 506 3.12 -17.83 -21.41
C GLU A 506 2.39 -18.43 -22.63
N LYS A 507 1.06 -18.46 -22.60
CA LYS A 507 0.24 -18.70 -23.79
C LYS A 507 0.39 -17.58 -24.81
N PRO A 508 0.16 -17.88 -26.10
CA PRO A 508 -0.08 -16.83 -27.08
C PRO A 508 -1.20 -15.91 -26.62
N ALA A 509 -1.08 -14.62 -26.94
CA ALA A 509 -2.14 -13.66 -26.71
C ALA A 509 -3.45 -14.13 -27.35
N GLY A 510 -4.58 -13.84 -26.72
CA GLY A 510 -5.89 -14.29 -27.14
C GLY A 510 -7.02 -13.33 -26.79
N ASN A 511 -8.23 -13.75 -27.17
CA ASN A 511 -9.43 -12.94 -26.95
C ASN A 511 -9.76 -12.86 -25.46
N TYR A 512 -10.04 -11.64 -25.00
CA TYR A 512 -10.47 -11.36 -23.63
C TYR A 512 -11.36 -10.10 -23.64
N THR A 513 -12.28 -10.03 -22.68
CA THR A 513 -13.11 -8.84 -22.46
C THR A 513 -12.64 -8.15 -21.19
N HIS A 514 -12.15 -6.93 -21.33
CA HIS A 514 -11.86 -6.06 -20.20
C HIS A 514 -13.13 -5.32 -19.77
N TYR A 515 -13.25 -5.09 -18.47
CA TYR A 515 -14.45 -4.49 -17.87
C TYR A 515 -14.15 -3.12 -17.28
N ASN A 516 -15.09 -2.18 -17.42
CA ASN A 516 -15.02 -0.83 -16.83
C ASN A 516 -13.67 -0.14 -17.09
N VAL A 517 -13.26 -0.12 -18.34
CA VAL A 517 -12.01 0.49 -18.81
C VAL A 517 -12.17 2.01 -18.84
N ILE A 518 -11.20 2.74 -18.30
CA ILE A 518 -11.15 4.20 -18.44
C ILE A 518 -10.83 4.53 -19.90
N ARG A 519 -11.73 5.27 -20.56
CA ARG A 519 -11.53 5.74 -21.94
C ARG A 519 -11.04 7.18 -21.99
N GLU A 520 -11.46 8.00 -21.02
CA GLU A 520 -11.01 9.39 -20.89
C GLU A 520 -11.04 9.83 -19.44
N ILE A 521 -10.05 10.60 -19.04
CA ILE A 521 -9.98 11.29 -17.75
C ILE A 521 -10.40 12.74 -18.00
N LEU A 522 -11.59 13.15 -17.51
CA LEU A 522 -12.18 14.47 -17.77
C LEU A 522 -11.65 15.58 -16.86
N THR A 523 -10.96 15.21 -15.81
CA THR A 523 -10.34 16.09 -14.81
C THR A 523 -8.81 15.96 -14.87
N PRO A 524 -8.04 16.78 -14.18
CA PRO A 524 -6.67 16.40 -13.80
C PRO A 524 -6.65 15.04 -13.11
N LEU A 525 -5.54 14.32 -13.14
CA LEU A 525 -5.41 12.96 -12.60
C LEU A 525 -5.95 12.82 -11.16
N TRP A 526 -5.75 13.82 -10.33
CA TRP A 526 -6.16 13.84 -8.92
C TRP A 526 -7.46 14.61 -8.68
N GLY A 527 -8.14 14.98 -9.75
CA GLY A 527 -9.41 15.70 -9.72
C GLY A 527 -9.25 17.23 -9.80
N ASP A 528 -10.36 17.89 -10.03
CA ASP A 528 -10.51 19.34 -9.92
C ASP A 528 -10.94 19.71 -8.50
N GLN A 529 -10.36 20.75 -7.93
CA GLN A 529 -10.73 21.21 -6.59
C GLN A 529 -12.19 21.64 -6.53
N ILE A 530 -12.92 21.07 -5.57
CA ILE A 530 -14.32 21.43 -5.32
C ILE A 530 -14.40 22.75 -4.56
N THR A 531 -15.24 23.65 -5.06
CA THR A 531 -15.63 24.87 -4.33
C THR A 531 -17.11 24.75 -3.99
N THR A 532 -17.44 24.75 -2.70
CA THR A 532 -18.82 24.65 -2.22
C THR A 532 -19.43 26.01 -1.94
N ALA A 533 -20.76 26.10 -2.05
CA ALA A 533 -21.54 27.17 -1.45
C ALA A 533 -21.54 27.05 0.09
N GLU A 534 -22.13 28.01 0.81
CA GLU A 534 -22.20 28.01 2.28
C GLU A 534 -22.96 26.80 2.85
N ASP A 535 -23.92 26.26 2.10
CA ASP A 535 -24.70 25.07 2.46
C ASP A 535 -24.03 23.75 2.07
N GLY A 536 -22.79 23.80 1.57
CA GLY A 536 -22.01 22.65 1.16
C GLY A 536 -22.30 22.14 -0.26
N THR A 537 -23.24 22.75 -0.98
CA THR A 537 -23.56 22.33 -2.36
C THR A 537 -22.49 22.77 -3.35
N PHE A 538 -22.32 21.99 -4.42
CA PHE A 538 -21.45 22.31 -5.54
C PHE A 538 -22.02 21.79 -6.86
N THR A 539 -21.56 22.38 -7.97
CA THR A 539 -21.84 21.88 -9.33
C THR A 539 -20.61 22.12 -10.21
N MET A 540 -20.24 21.09 -10.98
CA MET A 540 -19.15 21.13 -11.94
C MET A 540 -19.61 20.51 -13.26
N THR A 541 -19.16 21.07 -14.40
CA THR A 541 -19.59 20.63 -15.72
C THR A 541 -18.39 20.31 -16.59
N TYR A 542 -18.46 19.16 -17.27
CA TYR A 542 -17.44 18.66 -18.18
C TYR A 542 -18.05 18.39 -19.56
N LEU A 543 -17.19 18.37 -20.56
CA LEU A 543 -17.55 18.02 -21.93
C LEU A 543 -16.62 16.90 -22.38
N THR A 544 -17.21 15.84 -22.95
CA THR A 544 -16.49 14.73 -23.59
C THR A 544 -17.13 14.39 -24.94
N LYS A 545 -16.58 13.39 -25.62
CA LYS A 545 -17.07 12.90 -26.88
C LYS A 545 -17.19 11.38 -26.87
N ARG A 546 -18.13 10.86 -27.64
CA ARG A 546 -18.12 9.46 -28.06
C ARG A 546 -17.21 9.35 -29.28
N TYR A 547 -16.14 8.61 -29.17
CA TYR A 547 -15.28 8.33 -30.31
C TYR A 547 -15.79 7.11 -31.08
N ASP A 548 -15.45 7.00 -32.38
CA ASP A 548 -15.94 5.95 -33.27
C ASP A 548 -15.52 4.53 -32.85
N ASP A 549 -14.48 4.41 -32.05
CA ASP A 549 -13.95 3.17 -31.52
C ASP A 549 -14.55 2.75 -30.16
N TYR A 550 -15.49 3.54 -29.61
CA TYR A 550 -16.22 3.20 -28.38
C TYR A 550 -17.61 2.60 -28.69
N ASP A 551 -17.99 1.56 -27.93
CA ASP A 551 -19.38 1.10 -28.02
C ASP A 551 -20.31 2.04 -27.21
N PRO A 552 -21.16 2.85 -27.85
CA PRO A 552 -21.97 3.83 -27.14
C PRO A 552 -22.98 3.23 -26.15
N LYS A 553 -23.23 1.92 -26.21
CA LYS A 553 -24.12 1.22 -25.29
C LYS A 553 -23.44 0.86 -23.98
N ASN A 554 -22.10 0.84 -24.00
CA ASN A 554 -21.28 0.43 -22.88
C ASN A 554 -20.65 1.61 -22.15
N LEU A 555 -20.98 2.86 -22.55
CA LEU A 555 -20.40 4.07 -21.96
C LEU A 555 -21.13 4.48 -20.68
N SER A 556 -20.34 4.83 -19.68
CA SER A 556 -20.80 5.43 -18.42
C SER A 556 -19.84 6.50 -17.94
N ILE A 557 -20.32 7.35 -17.05
CA ILE A 557 -19.51 8.30 -16.30
C ILE A 557 -19.37 7.79 -14.87
N THR A 558 -18.15 7.68 -14.39
CA THR A 558 -17.85 7.46 -12.99
C THR A 558 -17.27 8.73 -12.40
N ALA A 559 -17.91 9.28 -11.37
CA ALA A 559 -17.44 10.44 -10.64
C ALA A 559 -17.26 10.10 -9.17
N PHE A 560 -16.20 10.64 -8.54
CA PHE A 560 -15.99 10.46 -7.11
C PHE A 560 -15.30 11.65 -6.46
N ILE A 561 -15.64 11.88 -5.20
CA ILE A 561 -14.98 12.87 -4.34
C ILE A 561 -13.79 12.20 -3.67
N ASN A 562 -12.62 12.79 -3.78
CA ASN A 562 -11.41 12.34 -3.11
C ASN A 562 -10.71 13.48 -2.37
N ARG A 563 -9.87 13.12 -1.40
CA ARG A 563 -8.99 14.07 -0.73
C ARG A 563 -7.84 14.46 -1.66
N GLY A 564 -7.26 15.62 -1.42
CA GLY A 564 -6.14 16.14 -2.19
C GLY A 564 -4.78 15.65 -1.75
N GLU A 565 -3.77 16.21 -2.37
CA GLU A 565 -2.39 15.88 -2.15
C GLU A 565 -1.74 16.86 -1.17
N GLU A 566 -1.58 16.47 0.10
CA GLU A 566 -0.55 17.07 0.96
C GLU A 566 0.02 15.97 1.85
N ASN A 567 1.24 15.51 1.62
CA ASN A 567 2.10 14.72 2.52
C ASN A 567 1.80 13.24 2.79
N GLY A 568 1.06 12.49 1.97
CA GLY A 568 0.97 11.04 2.18
C GLY A 568 -0.18 10.29 1.52
N HIS A 569 -0.12 8.98 1.62
CA HIS A 569 -1.02 8.07 0.93
C HIS A 569 -2.48 8.12 1.42
N LEU A 570 -2.70 8.38 2.71
CA LEU A 570 -4.04 8.49 3.30
C LEU A 570 -4.80 9.73 2.83
N GLU A 571 -4.12 10.69 2.22
CA GLU A 571 -4.67 11.99 1.84
C GLU A 571 -5.35 11.97 0.46
N ARG A 572 -5.36 10.82 -0.22
CA ARG A 572 -6.05 10.60 -1.51
C ARG A 572 -7.30 9.73 -1.39
N GLN A 573 -7.73 9.46 -0.18
CA GLN A 573 -8.88 8.62 0.12
C GLN A 573 -10.13 9.11 -0.59
N ILE A 574 -10.90 8.16 -1.13
CA ILE A 574 -12.18 8.43 -1.78
C ILE A 574 -13.28 8.48 -0.71
N ILE A 575 -14.07 9.53 -0.75
CA ILE A 575 -15.14 9.80 0.22
C ILE A 575 -16.45 9.18 -0.23
N ASN A 576 -16.83 9.37 -1.49
CA ASN A 576 -18.03 8.79 -2.07
C ASN A 576 -17.97 8.83 -3.60
N SER A 577 -18.82 8.05 -4.26
CA SER A 577 -18.85 7.97 -5.72
C SER A 577 -20.27 7.87 -6.27
N GLN A 578 -20.40 8.09 -7.58
CA GLN A 578 -21.62 7.87 -8.36
C GLN A 578 -21.26 7.46 -9.78
N VAL A 579 -22.17 6.67 -10.39
CA VAL A 579 -22.06 6.22 -11.78
C VAL A 579 -23.36 6.59 -12.51
N ALA A 580 -23.24 7.09 -13.74
CA ALA A 580 -24.37 7.35 -14.62
C ALA A 580 -24.09 6.83 -16.03
N GLU A 581 -25.08 6.24 -16.67
CA GLU A 581 -24.98 5.81 -18.06
C GLU A 581 -24.91 7.02 -19.00
N VAL A 582 -24.10 6.90 -20.05
CA VAL A 582 -24.08 7.89 -21.12
C VAL A 582 -25.27 7.63 -22.04
N PRO A 583 -26.20 8.58 -22.23
CA PRO A 583 -27.36 8.36 -23.09
C PRO A 583 -26.89 8.11 -24.52
N LEU A 584 -27.60 7.22 -25.21
CA LEU A 584 -27.30 6.96 -26.60
C LEU A 584 -27.42 8.25 -27.45
N PRO A 585 -26.63 8.37 -28.52
CA PRO A 585 -26.70 9.54 -29.38
C PRO A 585 -28.15 9.81 -29.85
N VAL A 586 -28.57 11.06 -29.72
CA VAL A 586 -29.86 11.51 -30.29
C VAL A 586 -29.66 11.73 -31.78
N GLY A 587 -29.54 10.66 -32.47
CA GLY A 587 -29.45 10.63 -33.93
C GLY A 587 -29.76 9.19 -34.36
N ILE A 588 -30.51 9.03 -35.42
CA ILE A 588 -30.82 7.71 -35.93
C ILE A 588 -29.53 7.15 -36.55
N HIS A 589 -28.68 6.52 -35.73
CA HIS A 589 -27.66 5.65 -36.28
C HIS A 589 -28.38 4.47 -36.92
N ALA A 590 -28.23 4.32 -38.23
CA ALA A 590 -28.71 3.16 -38.93
C ALA A 590 -28.03 1.93 -38.33
N VAL A 591 -28.72 1.22 -37.45
CA VAL A 591 -28.34 -0.15 -37.16
C VAL A 591 -28.45 -0.88 -38.50
N SER A 592 -27.31 -1.24 -39.06
CA SER A 592 -27.22 -2.00 -40.32
C SER A 592 -27.58 -3.46 -40.09
N ASP A 593 -28.77 -3.69 -39.56
CA ASP A 593 -29.38 -5.00 -39.55
C ASP A 593 -30.32 -5.03 -40.77
N ASP A 594 -29.71 -5.06 -41.97
CA ASP A 594 -30.43 -5.13 -43.26
C ASP A 594 -31.39 -6.34 -43.34
N ASN A 595 -31.19 -7.32 -42.45
CA ASN A 595 -32.05 -8.50 -42.35
C ASN A 595 -33.35 -8.26 -41.57
N ALA A 596 -33.48 -7.16 -40.85
CA ALA A 596 -34.66 -6.85 -40.05
C ALA A 596 -35.76 -6.14 -40.85
N VAL A 597 -35.43 -5.51 -41.99
CA VAL A 597 -36.35 -4.74 -42.82
C VAL A 597 -36.72 -5.53 -44.07
N ALA A 598 -37.99 -5.87 -44.21
CA ALA A 598 -38.52 -6.45 -45.43
C ALA A 598 -39.50 -5.48 -46.10
N PHE A 599 -39.42 -5.35 -47.42
CA PHE A 599 -40.43 -4.66 -48.22
C PHE A 599 -41.28 -5.71 -48.97
N ARG A 600 -42.53 -5.82 -48.58
CA ARG A 600 -43.46 -6.81 -49.16
C ARG A 600 -44.80 -6.15 -49.45
N ASN A 601 -45.41 -6.46 -50.61
CA ASN A 601 -46.72 -5.96 -51.01
C ASN A 601 -46.84 -4.43 -50.86
N GLY A 602 -45.77 -3.70 -51.19
CA GLY A 602 -45.82 -2.24 -51.20
C GLY A 602 -45.69 -1.60 -49.78
N SER A 603 -45.37 -2.37 -48.76
CA SER A 603 -45.24 -1.90 -47.36
C SER A 603 -43.94 -2.38 -46.72
N PHE A 604 -43.41 -1.61 -45.80
CA PHE A 604 -42.27 -1.98 -44.99
C PHE A 604 -42.66 -2.80 -43.74
N TYR A 605 -41.89 -3.81 -43.46
CA TYR A 605 -41.99 -4.65 -42.28
C TYR A 605 -40.66 -4.59 -41.53
N LEU A 606 -40.72 -4.52 -40.22
CA LEU A 606 -39.58 -4.54 -39.30
C LEU A 606 -39.74 -5.77 -38.42
N ASN A 607 -38.77 -6.70 -38.47
CA ASN A 607 -38.83 -7.99 -37.79
C ASN A 607 -40.13 -8.80 -38.04
N GLY A 608 -40.70 -8.70 -39.24
CA GLY A 608 -41.94 -9.40 -39.59
C GLY A 608 -43.22 -8.66 -39.22
N GLU A 609 -43.19 -7.58 -38.51
CA GLU A 609 -44.32 -6.72 -38.20
C GLU A 609 -44.42 -5.55 -39.20
N GLN A 610 -45.65 -5.16 -39.56
CA GLN A 610 -45.84 -4.02 -40.44
C GLN A 610 -45.42 -2.72 -39.73
N ALA A 611 -44.41 -2.03 -40.26
CA ALA A 611 -43.85 -0.84 -39.63
C ALA A 611 -44.82 0.38 -39.75
N SER A 612 -44.88 1.18 -38.71
CA SER A 612 -45.35 2.56 -38.79
C SER A 612 -44.27 3.41 -39.42
N VAL A 613 -44.63 4.25 -40.38
CA VAL A 613 -43.69 5.08 -41.14
C VAL A 613 -43.85 6.55 -40.74
N PHE A 614 -42.72 7.22 -40.50
CA PHE A 614 -42.69 8.65 -40.19
C PHE A 614 -41.69 9.36 -41.10
N THR A 615 -41.93 10.60 -41.38
CA THR A 615 -40.97 11.51 -42.00
C THR A 615 -39.91 11.89 -40.96
N VAL A 616 -38.77 12.44 -41.36
CA VAL A 616 -37.66 12.84 -40.44
C VAL A 616 -38.05 13.93 -39.44
N ASP A 617 -39.11 14.70 -39.74
CA ASP A 617 -39.73 15.67 -38.83
C ASP A 617 -40.80 15.06 -37.90
N GLY A 618 -40.89 13.71 -37.87
CA GLY A 618 -41.75 12.95 -36.93
C GLY A 618 -43.23 12.82 -37.38
N LYS A 619 -43.61 13.29 -38.56
CA LYS A 619 -44.97 13.16 -39.05
C LYS A 619 -45.26 11.74 -39.55
N ARG A 620 -46.29 11.09 -39.03
CA ARG A 620 -46.71 9.77 -39.49
C ARG A 620 -47.29 9.82 -40.90
N VAL A 621 -46.80 8.93 -41.77
CA VAL A 621 -47.26 8.81 -43.17
C VAL A 621 -47.73 7.39 -43.47
N SER A 622 -48.42 7.22 -44.61
CA SER A 622 -48.83 5.89 -45.04
C SER A 622 -47.58 5.02 -45.32
N ASN A 623 -47.63 3.77 -44.91
CA ASN A 623 -46.56 2.78 -45.21
C ASN A 623 -46.74 2.21 -46.66
N ARG A 624 -47.41 2.93 -47.54
CA ARG A 624 -47.61 2.55 -48.96
C ARG A 624 -47.41 3.76 -49.86
N ASN A 625 -46.84 3.53 -51.03
CA ASN A 625 -46.61 4.55 -52.03
C ASN A 625 -45.81 5.74 -51.53
N LEU A 626 -44.79 5.44 -50.79
CA LEU A 626 -43.84 6.45 -50.26
C LEU A 626 -43.11 7.10 -51.45
N THR A 627 -43.00 8.41 -51.43
CA THR A 627 -42.17 9.15 -52.38
C THR A 627 -40.68 8.93 -52.04
N PRO A 628 -39.76 9.09 -53.01
CA PRO A 628 -38.37 9.07 -52.74
C PRO A 628 -38.00 10.02 -51.57
N GLY A 629 -37.30 9.52 -50.58
CA GLY A 629 -36.98 10.30 -49.38
C GLY A 629 -36.48 9.43 -48.22
N VAL A 630 -36.17 10.06 -47.10
CA VAL A 630 -35.71 9.39 -45.86
C VAL A 630 -36.89 9.29 -44.90
N TYR A 631 -37.10 8.08 -44.38
CA TYR A 631 -38.22 7.76 -43.49
C TYR A 631 -37.71 7.00 -42.25
N LEU A 632 -38.47 7.12 -41.17
CA LEU A 632 -38.32 6.36 -39.95
C LEU A 632 -39.37 5.24 -39.94
N LEU A 633 -38.91 4.01 -39.83
CA LEU A 633 -39.76 2.81 -39.71
C LEU A 633 -39.79 2.39 -38.23
N LYS A 634 -40.99 2.33 -37.65
CA LYS A 634 -41.15 1.93 -36.22
C LYS A 634 -42.03 0.69 -36.11
N ALA A 635 -41.56 -0.32 -35.34
CA ALA A 635 -42.37 -1.46 -34.92
C ALA A 635 -41.95 -1.80 -33.46
N GLY A 636 -42.93 -1.79 -32.56
CA GLY A 636 -42.65 -1.87 -31.10
C GLY A 636 -41.74 -0.73 -30.65
N ASP A 637 -40.69 -1.06 -29.93
CA ASP A 637 -39.70 -0.10 -29.44
C ASP A 637 -38.54 0.15 -30.41
N ARG A 638 -38.53 -0.54 -31.57
CA ARG A 638 -37.49 -0.35 -32.60
C ARG A 638 -37.86 0.71 -33.61
N VAL A 639 -36.91 1.56 -33.93
CA VAL A 639 -37.00 2.57 -34.98
C VAL A 639 -35.79 2.44 -35.89
N ILE A 640 -36.01 2.34 -37.19
CA ILE A 640 -34.95 2.25 -38.22
C ILE A 640 -35.13 3.36 -39.23
N LYS A 641 -34.07 4.01 -39.65
CA LYS A 641 -34.02 4.97 -40.74
C LYS A 641 -33.85 4.24 -42.07
N ARG A 642 -34.68 4.54 -43.05
CA ARG A 642 -34.60 3.94 -44.38
C ARG A 642 -34.75 4.99 -45.47
N MET A 643 -33.92 4.89 -46.50
CA MET A 643 -34.06 5.68 -47.72
C MET A 643 -34.96 4.91 -48.70
N VAL A 644 -36.01 5.55 -49.18
CA VAL A 644 -36.83 5.10 -50.30
C VAL A 644 -36.30 5.80 -51.53
N LYS A 645 -35.91 5.04 -52.56
CA LYS A 645 -35.40 5.56 -53.84
C LYS A 645 -36.56 5.72 -54.85
#